data_e82169081dbbd8a27467af3c67b96a7e
#
_entry.id   e82169081dbbd8a27467af3c67b96a7e
#
_cell.length_a   1.000
_cell.length_b   1.000
_cell.length_c   1.000
_cell.angle_alpha   90.00
_cell.angle_beta   90.00
_cell.angle_gamma   90.00
#
_symmetry.space_group_name_H-M   'P 1'
#
loop_
_entity.id
_entity.type
_entity.pdbx_description
1 polymer ?
#
loop_
_entity_poly.entity_id
_entity_poly.type
_entity_poly.pdbx_seq_one_letter_code
_entity_poly.pdbx_strand_id
1 'polypeptide(L)'
;MDGRFFTPGSITQVPFWELADGAPGVAGVPGPRPPGPLHDPPLEPRDEAVFLLTAAAEIEHALMVQYLYAAYSVRIADPNRQQLTAVQDLLTQIAREEMGHLGTVQNLLHLAGGPLNLDREHSPFASAIYPFRFTLEPLTLDSLAKYVTAESPAVLPPEISEADRALLERIRDDATRANGGQQVRHVGLIFERLARLFADDVDGLADDDIRLDTNAAQAKFADWGFEPRRGDPGEPLIVESFAGTNVDRVRAAAVAAVRAIGAQGEGFDPAPAGTESHFERFFDIYKRVSALTSAGATVTWPVATNPNTTSAPTEPPAADMVEAALEAHASTGRINDQRARAWAHLFNLRYRLLLGQLSHFLRLDHELYSDTPGPQLGDRTDRGLLLIGTFDEMRRLAKIAGKLVQLPKDDPPGAVHAGPPFELPYSLNLPDGEPQRWRMHLDASRAAVRLIRDQLQPDDVAADADGFLTDLVSRDTHVQVVMQSLAQGDGVPPDSLPTGFAKAVGILEEAVRGFSIGPPHSNFWAGRTRDQFLAVRIGQQPPVNLNPDGSVDPDPDAAPLVHRLEGQAPPPGPRFNRMPRFRPPVPDARIGFVRQWIAEGAPDDSPPGQVGVEHERDPAPELGPPPTTPLSFESDIKGLFRENPDRTSMLAIAQFDLHRYEDVRDRATAILARLEDGSMPCDGAWPPERISIFRQWIADGRQP
;
A
#
# COMPACT_ATOMS: atom_id res chain seq x y z
N MET A 1 8.83 26.56 -17.27
CA MET A 1 7.77 26.55 -18.31
C MET A 1 6.58 25.88 -17.65
N ASP A 2 5.55 26.66 -17.37
CA ASP A 2 4.33 26.06 -16.88
C ASP A 2 3.73 25.25 -18.01
N GLY A 3 3.94 23.96 -18.00
CA GLY A 3 3.33 23.00 -18.93
C GLY A 3 1.84 22.83 -18.74
N ARG A 4 1.18 23.80 -18.15
CA ARG A 4 -0.25 23.79 -17.89
C ARG A 4 -0.95 24.55 -18.99
N PHE A 5 -1.21 23.82 -20.05
CA PHE A 5 -1.99 24.33 -21.18
C PHE A 5 -3.48 24.55 -20.87
N PHE A 6 -3.89 24.37 -19.61
CA PHE A 6 -5.28 24.49 -19.20
C PHE A 6 -5.51 25.76 -18.39
N THR A 7 -5.60 26.92 -19.09
CA THR A 7 -6.29 28.04 -18.50
C THR A 7 -7.79 27.72 -18.44
N PRO A 8 -8.49 28.05 -17.32
CA PRO A 8 -9.93 27.96 -17.26
C PRO A 8 -10.52 28.78 -18.43
N GLY A 9 -11.06 28.15 -19.44
CA GLY A 9 -11.57 28.78 -20.65
C GLY A 9 -11.00 28.28 -21.98
N SER A 10 -9.94 27.46 -21.96
CA SER A 10 -9.43 26.81 -23.19
C SER A 10 -10.01 25.43 -23.45
N ILE A 11 -10.70 24.83 -22.48
CA ILE A 11 -11.53 23.66 -22.68
C ILE A 11 -12.91 24.16 -23.06
N THR A 12 -13.35 23.78 -24.20
CA THR A 12 -14.56 24.21 -24.89
C THR A 12 -15.84 24.30 -24.04
N GLN A 13 -16.73 25.12 -24.50
CA GLN A 13 -17.93 25.68 -23.89
C GLN A 13 -19.01 24.67 -23.41
N VAL A 14 -18.82 23.37 -23.59
CA VAL A 14 -19.65 22.36 -22.95
C VAL A 14 -18.74 21.58 -22.03
N PRO A 15 -18.78 21.83 -20.72
CA PRO A 15 -18.05 20.98 -19.81
C PRO A 15 -18.45 19.53 -20.09
N PHE A 16 -17.48 18.69 -20.30
CA PHE A 16 -17.62 17.25 -20.46
C PHE A 16 -18.63 16.65 -19.45
N TRP A 17 -18.69 17.25 -18.29
CA TRP A 17 -19.56 16.93 -17.15
C TRP A 17 -21.03 17.39 -17.29
N GLU A 18 -21.32 18.45 -18.07
CA GLU A 18 -22.70 18.91 -18.28
C GLU A 18 -23.51 17.97 -19.19
N LEU A 19 -22.81 17.09 -19.92
CA LEU A 19 -23.48 16.08 -20.75
C LEU A 19 -24.08 14.92 -19.94
N ALA A 20 -23.67 14.76 -18.68
CA ALA A 20 -24.16 13.70 -17.79
C ALA A 20 -25.31 14.15 -16.89
N ASP A 21 -25.46 15.44 -16.63
CA ASP A 21 -26.55 16.01 -15.80
C ASP A 21 -27.90 16.08 -16.54
N GLY A 22 -28.02 15.43 -17.68
CA GLY A 22 -29.30 15.25 -18.38
C GLY A 22 -30.27 14.41 -17.55
N ALA A 23 -31.26 15.06 -17.05
CA ALA A 23 -32.42 14.65 -16.25
C ALA A 23 -32.64 13.16 -15.97
N PRO A 24 -33.14 12.79 -14.76
CA PRO A 24 -33.44 11.41 -14.41
C PRO A 24 -34.32 10.78 -15.47
N GLY A 25 -33.89 9.64 -16.01
CA GLY A 25 -34.56 8.95 -17.09
C GLY A 25 -36.02 8.65 -16.79
N VAL A 26 -36.90 9.36 -17.46
CA VAL A 26 -38.29 8.94 -17.57
C VAL A 26 -38.31 7.72 -18.47
N ALA A 27 -38.95 6.66 -18.06
CA ALA A 27 -39.06 5.42 -18.82
C ALA A 27 -39.50 5.70 -20.28
N GLY A 28 -38.62 5.39 -21.25
CA GLY A 28 -38.88 5.62 -22.68
C GLY A 28 -38.05 6.73 -23.33
N VAL A 29 -37.24 7.49 -22.58
CA VAL A 29 -36.26 8.42 -23.15
C VAL A 29 -34.95 7.63 -23.40
N PRO A 30 -34.31 7.74 -24.60
CA PRO A 30 -32.98 7.17 -24.81
C PRO A 30 -32.05 7.65 -23.70
N GLY A 31 -31.30 6.76 -23.08
CA GLY A 31 -30.32 7.11 -22.05
C GLY A 31 -29.38 8.22 -22.50
N PRO A 32 -28.64 8.86 -21.60
CA PRO A 32 -27.77 9.97 -21.93
C PRO A 32 -26.92 9.62 -23.15
N ARG A 33 -26.92 10.52 -24.12
CA ARG A 33 -26.14 10.33 -25.33
C ARG A 33 -24.68 10.20 -24.92
N PRO A 34 -23.99 9.17 -25.41
CA PRO A 34 -22.59 9.00 -25.08
C PRO A 34 -21.80 10.26 -25.39
N PRO A 35 -20.81 10.59 -24.54
CA PRO A 35 -19.99 11.79 -24.77
C PRO A 35 -19.35 11.73 -26.15
N GLY A 36 -19.60 12.77 -26.94
CA GLY A 36 -18.91 13.00 -28.21
C GLY A 36 -17.46 13.44 -27.99
N PRO A 37 -16.75 13.86 -29.05
CA PRO A 37 -15.40 14.43 -28.94
C PRO A 37 -15.38 15.57 -27.95
N LEU A 38 -14.30 15.63 -27.13
CA LEU A 38 -14.13 16.66 -26.09
C LEU A 38 -13.79 18.04 -26.63
N HIS A 39 -13.33 18.13 -27.88
CA HIS A 39 -12.83 19.36 -28.49
C HIS A 39 -13.59 19.69 -29.77
N ASP A 40 -13.67 20.96 -30.10
CA ASP A 40 -14.18 21.46 -31.37
C ASP A 40 -13.15 22.42 -31.99
N PRO A 41 -12.47 22.03 -33.07
CA PRO A 41 -12.62 20.76 -33.79
C PRO A 41 -12.15 19.56 -32.97
N PRO A 42 -12.68 18.34 -33.22
CA PRO A 42 -12.33 17.12 -32.48
C PRO A 42 -10.82 16.82 -32.68
N LEU A 43 -10.21 16.29 -31.63
CA LEU A 43 -8.86 15.71 -31.71
C LEU A 43 -8.90 14.41 -32.54
N GLU A 44 -7.76 14.06 -33.13
CA GLU A 44 -7.58 12.69 -33.63
C GLU A 44 -7.79 11.69 -32.50
N PRO A 45 -8.40 10.53 -32.78
CA PRO A 45 -8.77 9.55 -31.74
C PRO A 45 -7.62 9.15 -30.81
N ARG A 46 -6.41 9.01 -31.35
CA ARG A 46 -5.21 8.71 -30.57
C ARG A 46 -4.86 9.85 -29.61
N ASP A 47 -4.88 11.08 -30.08
CA ASP A 47 -4.54 12.25 -29.26
C ASP A 47 -5.59 12.45 -28.16
N GLU A 48 -6.87 12.20 -28.46
CA GLU A 48 -7.94 12.21 -27.47
C GLU A 48 -7.77 11.09 -26.43
N ALA A 49 -7.42 9.87 -26.85
CA ALA A 49 -7.17 8.77 -25.96
C ALA A 49 -5.99 9.04 -25.03
N VAL A 50 -4.87 9.54 -25.55
CA VAL A 50 -3.69 9.90 -24.74
C VAL A 50 -4.01 11.03 -23.77
N PHE A 51 -4.78 12.04 -24.20
CA PHE A 51 -5.23 13.11 -23.31
C PHE A 51 -6.08 12.59 -22.15
N LEU A 52 -7.09 11.76 -22.46
CA LEU A 52 -7.98 11.19 -21.43
C LEU A 52 -7.25 10.24 -20.49
N LEU A 53 -6.36 9.40 -21.01
CA LEU A 53 -5.54 8.52 -20.18
C LEU A 53 -4.59 9.30 -19.26
N THR A 54 -4.03 10.42 -19.77
CA THR A 54 -3.21 11.32 -18.95
C THR A 54 -4.03 11.93 -17.82
N ALA A 55 -5.24 12.41 -18.12
CA ALA A 55 -6.17 12.94 -17.11
C ALA A 55 -6.62 11.86 -16.12
N ALA A 56 -6.97 10.66 -16.61
CA ALA A 56 -7.32 9.53 -15.74
C ALA A 56 -6.17 9.18 -14.79
N ALA A 57 -4.93 9.09 -15.27
CA ALA A 57 -3.77 8.81 -14.44
C ALA A 57 -3.59 9.85 -13.31
N GLU A 58 -3.77 11.13 -13.61
CA GLU A 58 -3.70 12.20 -12.61
C GLU A 58 -4.84 12.09 -11.58
N ILE A 59 -6.05 11.74 -12.00
CA ILE A 59 -7.21 11.57 -11.13
C ILE A 59 -7.01 10.39 -10.20
N GLU A 60 -6.68 9.21 -10.71
CA GLU A 60 -6.40 8.01 -9.92
C GLU A 60 -5.33 8.26 -8.86
N HIS A 61 -4.25 8.94 -9.26
CA HIS A 61 -3.20 9.31 -8.32
C HIS A 61 -3.69 10.31 -7.26
N ALA A 62 -4.49 11.30 -7.65
CA ALA A 62 -5.03 12.30 -6.73
C ALA A 62 -6.02 11.68 -5.74
N LEU A 63 -6.93 10.81 -6.20
CA LEU A 63 -7.88 10.08 -5.34
C LEU A 63 -7.14 9.17 -4.37
N MET A 64 -6.21 8.36 -4.86
CA MET A 64 -5.39 7.48 -4.02
C MET A 64 -4.73 8.23 -2.85
N VAL A 65 -4.07 9.37 -3.09
CA VAL A 65 -3.39 10.08 -2.01
C VAL A 65 -4.35 10.80 -1.06
N GLN A 66 -5.50 11.26 -1.55
CA GLN A 66 -6.55 11.84 -0.68
C GLN A 66 -7.16 10.78 0.23
N TYR A 67 -7.43 9.58 -0.29
CA TYR A 67 -7.95 8.45 0.49
C TYR A 67 -6.91 7.93 1.50
N LEU A 68 -5.61 7.87 1.11
CA LEU A 68 -4.52 7.56 2.05
C LEU A 68 -4.39 8.62 3.14
N TYR A 69 -4.52 9.91 2.81
CA TYR A 69 -4.47 10.97 3.81
C TYR A 69 -5.60 10.84 4.83
N ALA A 70 -6.81 10.61 4.35
CA ALA A 70 -7.97 10.33 5.20
C ALA A 70 -7.73 9.09 6.08
N ALA A 71 -7.22 7.99 5.52
CA ALA A 71 -6.88 6.76 6.26
C ALA A 71 -5.83 7.00 7.35
N TYR A 72 -4.75 7.74 7.05
CA TYR A 72 -3.70 8.05 8.03
C TYR A 72 -4.19 8.99 9.15
N SER A 73 -5.21 9.80 8.89
CA SER A 73 -5.80 10.67 9.90
C SER A 73 -6.64 9.93 10.95
N VAL A 74 -7.06 8.69 10.68
CA VAL A 74 -7.89 7.91 11.61
C VAL A 74 -7.15 7.68 12.93
N ARG A 75 -7.80 8.04 14.05
CA ARG A 75 -7.24 7.87 15.39
C ARG A 75 -7.74 6.57 16.00
N ILE A 76 -6.98 5.50 15.84
CA ILE A 76 -7.31 4.19 16.41
C ILE A 76 -7.11 4.23 17.93
N ALA A 77 -8.20 4.33 18.68
CA ALA A 77 -8.18 4.40 20.14
C ALA A 77 -9.42 3.72 20.75
N ASP A 78 -9.28 3.25 21.99
CA ASP A 78 -10.39 2.69 22.77
C ASP A 78 -11.40 3.81 23.15
N PRO A 79 -12.70 3.50 23.30
CA PRO A 79 -13.30 2.15 23.19
C PRO A 79 -13.64 1.72 21.76
N ASN A 80 -13.42 2.54 20.75
CA ASN A 80 -13.88 2.33 19.37
C ASN A 80 -12.80 1.72 18.45
N ARG A 81 -11.72 1.18 19.02
CA ARG A 81 -10.56 0.64 18.29
C ARG A 81 -10.94 -0.24 17.11
N GLN A 82 -11.76 -1.26 17.33
CA GLN A 82 -12.13 -2.21 16.28
C GLN A 82 -12.87 -1.54 15.12
N GLN A 83 -13.81 -0.63 15.41
CA GLN A 83 -14.60 0.07 14.40
C GLN A 83 -13.69 1.05 13.60
N LEU A 84 -12.79 1.76 14.30
CA LEU A 84 -11.86 2.69 13.66
C LEU A 84 -10.80 1.95 12.82
N THR A 85 -10.33 0.79 13.27
CA THR A 85 -9.45 -0.08 12.48
C THR A 85 -10.17 -0.53 11.20
N ALA A 86 -11.42 -0.98 11.28
CA ALA A 86 -12.18 -1.39 10.10
C ALA A 86 -12.39 -0.23 9.11
N VAL A 87 -12.63 0.99 9.60
CA VAL A 87 -12.72 2.19 8.74
C VAL A 87 -11.38 2.46 8.05
N GLN A 88 -10.26 2.41 8.78
CA GLN A 88 -8.93 2.63 8.21
C GLN A 88 -8.57 1.55 7.17
N ASP A 89 -8.90 0.30 7.46
CA ASP A 89 -8.62 -0.83 6.56
C ASP A 89 -9.39 -0.69 5.24
N LEU A 90 -10.68 -0.33 5.29
CA LEU A 90 -11.49 -0.09 4.09
C LEU A 90 -10.94 1.06 3.25
N LEU A 91 -10.61 2.20 3.85
CA LEU A 91 -9.99 3.34 3.15
C LEU A 91 -8.65 2.96 2.51
N THR A 92 -7.83 2.20 3.23
CA THR A 92 -6.54 1.74 2.71
C THR A 92 -6.71 0.72 1.58
N GLN A 93 -7.76 -0.10 1.63
CA GLN A 93 -8.08 -1.04 0.57
C GLN A 93 -8.50 -0.30 -0.70
N ILE A 94 -9.43 0.66 -0.61
CA ILE A 94 -9.83 1.49 -1.76
C ILE A 94 -8.59 2.18 -2.36
N ALA A 95 -7.78 2.85 -1.54
CA ALA A 95 -6.56 3.51 -2.03
C ALA A 95 -5.57 2.57 -2.73
N ARG A 96 -5.51 1.28 -2.36
CA ARG A 96 -4.71 0.27 -3.08
C ARG A 96 -5.33 -0.12 -4.42
N GLU A 97 -6.64 -0.13 -4.51
CA GLU A 97 -7.35 -0.39 -5.76
C GLU A 97 -7.14 0.76 -6.75
N GLU A 98 -7.15 2.03 -6.27
CA GLU A 98 -6.76 3.19 -7.09
C GLU A 98 -5.32 3.10 -7.61
N MET A 99 -4.42 2.54 -6.82
CA MET A 99 -3.05 2.26 -7.29
C MET A 99 -3.04 1.24 -8.44
N GLY A 100 -3.91 0.24 -8.38
CA GLY A 100 -4.10 -0.74 -9.47
C GLY A 100 -4.66 -0.10 -10.73
N HIS A 101 -5.66 0.77 -10.59
CA HIS A 101 -6.21 1.58 -11.67
C HIS A 101 -5.13 2.44 -12.33
N LEU A 102 -4.36 3.17 -11.52
CA LEU A 102 -3.22 3.97 -12.01
C LEU A 102 -2.22 3.12 -12.80
N GLY A 103 -1.88 1.91 -12.31
CA GLY A 103 -1.01 0.97 -13.02
C GLY A 103 -1.59 0.51 -14.35
N THR A 104 -2.88 0.20 -14.40
CA THR A 104 -3.61 -0.16 -15.62
C THR A 104 -3.66 0.98 -16.62
N VAL A 105 -3.91 2.20 -16.15
CA VAL A 105 -3.91 3.41 -17.00
C VAL A 105 -2.52 3.68 -17.58
N GLN A 106 -1.43 3.45 -16.82
CA GLN A 106 -0.06 3.52 -17.38
C GLN A 106 0.14 2.47 -18.51
N ASN A 107 -0.37 1.26 -18.34
CA ASN A 107 -0.30 0.24 -19.38
C ASN A 107 -1.12 0.62 -20.62
N LEU A 108 -2.27 1.26 -20.44
CA LEU A 108 -3.07 1.80 -21.57
C LEU A 108 -2.37 2.97 -22.27
N LEU A 109 -1.65 3.83 -21.53
CA LEU A 109 -0.78 4.87 -22.12
C LEU A 109 0.32 4.24 -22.98
N HIS A 110 0.98 3.20 -22.50
CA HIS A 110 1.93 2.44 -23.32
C HIS A 110 1.28 1.90 -24.59
N LEU A 111 0.09 1.30 -24.44
CA LEU A 111 -0.64 0.70 -25.56
C LEU A 111 -1.05 1.75 -26.61
N ALA A 112 -1.49 2.93 -26.20
CA ALA A 112 -1.82 4.05 -27.09
C ALA A 112 -0.58 4.81 -27.59
N GLY A 113 0.64 4.43 -27.16
CA GLY A 113 1.87 5.12 -27.52
C GLY A 113 1.99 6.52 -26.90
N GLY A 114 1.30 6.76 -25.78
CA GLY A 114 1.39 7.97 -24.98
C GLY A 114 2.55 7.93 -23.98
N PRO A 115 2.96 9.09 -23.44
CA PRO A 115 3.97 9.15 -22.39
C PRO A 115 3.38 8.66 -21.07
N LEU A 116 4.21 7.97 -20.26
CA LEU A 116 3.83 7.65 -18.88
C LEU A 116 3.59 8.93 -18.08
N ASN A 117 2.55 8.94 -17.26
CA ASN A 117 2.19 10.06 -16.41
C ASN A 117 1.90 9.60 -14.98
N LEU A 118 2.78 9.93 -14.04
CA LEU A 118 2.59 9.74 -12.60
C LEU A 118 2.44 11.10 -11.87
N ASP A 119 2.33 12.20 -12.60
CA ASP A 119 2.01 13.50 -12.01
C ASP A 119 0.56 13.52 -11.52
N ARG A 120 0.22 14.50 -10.73
CA ARG A 120 -1.13 14.82 -10.31
C ARG A 120 -1.27 16.32 -10.08
N GLU A 121 -2.49 16.79 -10.04
CA GLU A 121 -2.76 18.17 -9.67
C GLU A 121 -2.32 18.46 -8.22
N HIS A 122 -1.76 19.61 -8.01
CA HIS A 122 -1.35 20.12 -6.70
C HIS A 122 -1.65 21.63 -6.55
N SER A 123 -2.36 22.19 -7.55
CA SER A 123 -2.80 23.59 -7.49
C SER A 123 -3.90 23.76 -6.44
N PRO A 124 -3.91 24.88 -5.70
CA PRO A 124 -5.00 25.21 -4.80
C PRO A 124 -6.31 25.59 -5.52
N PHE A 125 -6.25 25.74 -6.84
CA PHE A 125 -7.39 26.15 -7.65
C PHE A 125 -8.19 24.94 -8.11
N ALA A 126 -9.50 25.16 -8.31
CA ALA A 126 -10.35 24.11 -8.86
C ALA A 126 -9.95 23.80 -10.31
N SER A 127 -9.86 22.51 -10.63
CA SER A 127 -9.66 22.01 -11.98
C SER A 127 -10.99 21.56 -12.57
N ALA A 128 -11.17 21.75 -13.88
CA ALA A 128 -12.34 21.24 -14.59
C ALA A 128 -12.27 19.72 -14.84
N ILE A 129 -11.10 19.12 -14.68
CA ILE A 129 -10.83 17.69 -14.94
C ILE A 129 -11.14 16.85 -13.70
N TYR A 130 -10.81 17.36 -12.50
CA TYR A 130 -11.00 16.60 -11.26
C TYR A 130 -12.47 16.55 -10.82
N PRO A 131 -12.91 15.47 -10.20
CA PRO A 131 -14.27 15.33 -9.70
C PRO A 131 -14.61 16.39 -8.64
N PHE A 132 -13.64 16.73 -7.81
CA PHE A 132 -13.66 17.80 -6.83
C PHE A 132 -12.27 18.37 -6.62
N ARG A 133 -12.19 19.51 -5.95
CA ARG A 133 -10.92 20.18 -5.69
C ARG A 133 -9.98 19.26 -4.91
N PHE A 134 -8.75 19.09 -5.41
CA PHE A 134 -7.74 18.33 -4.70
C PHE A 134 -7.46 18.93 -3.32
N THR A 135 -7.67 18.16 -2.27
CA THR A 135 -7.50 18.60 -0.89
C THR A 135 -7.09 17.43 0.00
N LEU A 136 -5.90 17.50 0.56
CA LEU A 136 -5.48 16.59 1.63
C LEU A 136 -6.14 17.05 2.94
N GLU A 137 -7.13 16.33 3.40
CA GLU A 137 -7.89 16.68 4.59
C GLU A 137 -8.18 15.45 5.46
N PRO A 138 -8.37 15.64 6.78
CA PRO A 138 -8.70 14.53 7.66
C PRO A 138 -10.03 13.89 7.29
N LEU A 139 -10.22 12.65 7.71
CA LEU A 139 -11.47 11.93 7.57
C LEU A 139 -12.58 12.64 8.37
N THR A 140 -13.51 13.25 7.67
CA THR A 140 -14.70 13.93 8.22
C THR A 140 -15.93 13.53 7.44
N LEU A 141 -17.13 13.91 7.91
CA LEU A 141 -18.33 13.72 7.11
C LEU A 141 -18.31 14.56 5.84
N ASP A 142 -17.67 15.74 5.87
CA ASP A 142 -17.53 16.60 4.69
C ASP A 142 -16.57 16.00 3.64
N SER A 143 -15.42 15.44 4.05
CA SER A 143 -14.52 14.73 3.12
C SER A 143 -15.20 13.48 2.55
N LEU A 144 -15.84 12.67 3.40
CA LEU A 144 -16.59 11.50 2.98
C LEU A 144 -17.78 11.83 2.06
N ALA A 145 -18.45 12.95 2.25
CA ALA A 145 -19.52 13.37 1.36
C ALA A 145 -19.00 13.59 -0.07
N LYS A 146 -17.82 14.19 -0.22
CA LYS A 146 -17.15 14.33 -1.53
C LYS A 146 -16.81 12.97 -2.13
N TYR A 147 -16.22 12.05 -1.35
CA TYR A 147 -15.84 10.72 -1.82
C TYR A 147 -17.08 9.89 -2.24
N VAL A 148 -18.11 9.82 -1.39
CA VAL A 148 -19.37 9.13 -1.72
C VAL A 148 -20.00 9.69 -2.99
N THR A 149 -19.95 11.02 -3.19
CA THR A 149 -20.57 11.66 -4.36
C THR A 149 -19.76 11.40 -5.62
N ALA A 150 -18.42 11.51 -5.56
CA ALA A 150 -17.52 11.27 -6.68
C ALA A 150 -17.58 9.82 -7.16
N GLU A 151 -17.65 8.88 -6.24
CA GLU A 151 -17.72 7.44 -6.51
C GLU A 151 -19.15 6.93 -6.74
N SER A 152 -20.17 7.80 -6.68
CA SER A 152 -21.54 7.35 -6.89
C SER A 152 -21.81 7.08 -8.37
N PRO A 153 -22.50 5.97 -8.70
CA PRO A 153 -22.86 5.67 -10.07
C PRO A 153 -23.87 6.71 -10.60
N ALA A 154 -23.82 6.96 -11.91
CA ALA A 154 -24.76 7.88 -12.58
C ALA A 154 -26.23 7.47 -12.37
N VAL A 155 -26.49 6.16 -12.24
CA VAL A 155 -27.80 5.59 -11.94
C VAL A 155 -27.69 4.76 -10.68
N LEU A 156 -28.35 5.23 -9.59
CA LEU A 156 -28.35 4.49 -8.33
C LEU A 156 -29.03 3.12 -8.49
N PRO A 157 -28.47 2.07 -7.87
CA PRO A 157 -29.06 0.74 -7.87
C PRO A 157 -30.53 0.77 -7.40
N PRO A 158 -31.43 0.00 -8.04
CA PRO A 158 -32.85 0.01 -7.68
C PRO A 158 -33.12 -0.50 -6.26
N GLU A 159 -32.22 -1.29 -5.69
CA GLU A 159 -32.31 -1.88 -4.36
C GLU A 159 -32.05 -0.89 -3.22
N ILE A 160 -31.54 0.31 -3.51
CA ILE A 160 -31.28 1.34 -2.50
C ILE A 160 -32.58 1.76 -1.83
N SER A 161 -32.62 1.67 -0.50
CA SER A 161 -33.79 2.04 0.30
C SER A 161 -34.16 3.53 0.14
N GLU A 162 -35.42 3.88 0.35
CA GLU A 162 -35.88 5.28 0.31
C GLU A 162 -35.13 6.13 1.35
N ALA A 163 -34.84 5.58 2.52
CA ALA A 163 -34.07 6.25 3.56
C ALA A 163 -32.62 6.53 3.12
N ASP A 164 -31.97 5.57 2.43
CA ASP A 164 -30.62 5.75 1.90
C ASP A 164 -30.61 6.75 0.72
N ARG A 165 -31.65 6.76 -0.13
CA ARG A 165 -31.80 7.80 -1.17
C ARG A 165 -31.86 9.20 -0.57
N ALA A 166 -32.70 9.39 0.44
CA ALA A 166 -32.81 10.68 1.12
C ALA A 166 -31.50 11.05 1.85
N LEU A 167 -30.74 10.08 2.32
CA LEU A 167 -29.40 10.30 2.88
C LEU A 167 -28.41 10.73 1.80
N LEU A 168 -28.41 10.08 0.65
CA LEU A 168 -27.51 10.39 -0.48
C LEU A 168 -27.79 11.79 -1.06
N GLU A 169 -29.04 12.23 -1.11
CA GLU A 169 -29.38 13.61 -1.50
C GLU A 169 -28.72 14.62 -0.54
N ARG A 170 -28.81 14.40 0.78
CA ARG A 170 -28.12 15.25 1.77
C ARG A 170 -26.61 15.20 1.63
N ILE A 171 -26.05 14.01 1.39
CA ILE A 171 -24.60 13.84 1.16
C ILE A 171 -24.13 14.65 -0.05
N ARG A 172 -24.90 14.68 -1.14
CA ARG A 172 -24.59 15.50 -2.33
C ARG A 172 -24.61 17.00 -2.04
N ASP A 173 -25.58 17.46 -1.24
CA ASP A 173 -25.64 18.86 -0.80
C ASP A 173 -24.44 19.19 0.10
N ASP A 174 -24.10 18.31 1.01
CA ASP A 174 -22.93 18.43 1.89
C ASP A 174 -21.62 18.42 1.10
N ALA A 175 -21.49 17.54 0.10
CA ALA A 175 -20.36 17.47 -0.80
C ALA A 175 -20.19 18.78 -1.60
N THR A 176 -21.26 19.31 -2.15
CA THR A 176 -21.25 20.59 -2.86
C THR A 176 -20.78 21.73 -1.95
N ARG A 177 -21.30 21.78 -0.72
CA ARG A 177 -20.86 22.77 0.28
C ARG A 177 -19.37 22.59 0.64
N ALA A 178 -18.94 21.37 0.90
CA ALA A 178 -17.55 21.03 1.23
C ALA A 178 -16.58 21.30 0.07
N ASN A 179 -17.07 21.25 -1.17
CA ASN A 179 -16.31 21.57 -2.39
C ASN A 179 -16.36 23.06 -2.76
N GLY A 180 -16.66 23.93 -1.79
CA GLY A 180 -16.68 25.39 -2.00
C GLY A 180 -17.86 25.89 -2.85
N GLY A 181 -18.99 25.17 -2.83
CA GLY A 181 -20.19 25.50 -3.59
C GLY A 181 -20.19 24.98 -5.04
N GLN A 182 -19.15 24.29 -5.45
CA GLN A 182 -19.08 23.63 -6.76
C GLN A 182 -19.59 22.18 -6.64
N GLN A 183 -20.38 21.74 -7.61
CA GLN A 183 -20.82 20.35 -7.65
C GLN A 183 -19.63 19.40 -7.72
N VAL A 184 -19.72 18.30 -6.99
CA VAL A 184 -18.81 17.16 -7.15
C VAL A 184 -19.27 16.35 -8.36
N ARG A 185 -18.33 15.95 -9.20
CA ARG A 185 -18.57 15.31 -10.49
C ARG A 185 -18.21 13.83 -10.44
N HIS A 186 -18.75 13.07 -11.37
CA HIS A 186 -18.45 11.64 -11.52
C HIS A 186 -17.28 11.43 -12.47
N VAL A 187 -16.30 10.59 -12.10
CA VAL A 187 -15.12 10.30 -12.93
C VAL A 187 -15.42 9.28 -14.04
N GLY A 188 -16.44 8.45 -13.86
CA GLY A 188 -16.79 7.36 -14.77
C GLY A 188 -16.99 7.73 -16.24
N LEU A 189 -17.30 9.00 -16.53
CA LEU A 189 -17.46 9.51 -17.90
C LEU A 189 -16.19 9.44 -18.74
N ILE A 190 -15.02 9.61 -18.13
CA ILE A 190 -13.71 9.48 -18.80
C ILE A 190 -13.54 8.05 -19.28
N PHE A 191 -13.81 7.10 -18.41
CA PHE A 191 -13.67 5.66 -18.72
C PHE A 191 -14.66 5.20 -19.78
N GLU A 192 -15.89 5.72 -19.78
CA GLU A 192 -16.85 5.39 -20.84
C GLU A 192 -16.38 5.90 -22.21
N ARG A 193 -15.83 7.12 -22.29
CA ARG A 193 -15.28 7.65 -23.53
C ARG A 193 -14.04 6.86 -23.97
N LEU A 194 -13.14 6.51 -23.05
CA LEU A 194 -11.98 5.67 -23.31
C LEU A 194 -12.39 4.29 -23.83
N ALA A 195 -13.40 3.66 -23.20
CA ALA A 195 -13.90 2.36 -23.67
C ALA A 195 -14.34 2.38 -25.14
N ARG A 196 -14.93 3.50 -25.59
CA ARG A 196 -15.32 3.68 -27.01
C ARG A 196 -14.13 3.90 -27.91
N LEU A 197 -13.18 4.75 -27.50
CA LEU A 197 -11.97 4.98 -28.27
C LEU A 197 -11.18 3.69 -28.51
N PHE A 198 -11.17 2.78 -27.54
CA PHE A 198 -10.53 1.47 -27.70
C PHE A 198 -11.40 0.44 -28.45
N ALA A 199 -12.74 0.57 -28.43
CA ALA A 199 -13.64 -0.42 -29.02
C ALA A 199 -13.80 -0.32 -30.54
N ASP A 200 -13.68 0.89 -31.09
CA ASP A 200 -14.03 1.20 -32.47
C ASP A 200 -12.79 1.58 -33.28
N ASP A 201 -12.62 0.94 -34.42
CA ASP A 201 -11.54 1.22 -35.37
C ASP A 201 -11.92 2.29 -36.41
N VAL A 202 -13.18 2.68 -36.45
CA VAL A 202 -13.71 3.71 -37.40
C VAL A 202 -13.71 5.10 -36.78
N ASP A 203 -14.30 5.22 -35.56
CA ASP A 203 -14.40 6.47 -34.81
C ASP A 203 -13.49 6.48 -33.59
N GLY A 204 -12.67 5.45 -33.39
CA GLY A 204 -11.71 5.25 -32.31
C GLY A 204 -10.29 5.09 -32.80
N LEU A 205 -9.47 4.41 -32.00
CA LEU A 205 -8.06 4.14 -32.31
C LEU A 205 -7.95 3.21 -33.51
N ALA A 206 -7.18 3.61 -34.53
CA ALA A 206 -6.83 2.73 -35.65
C ALA A 206 -5.95 1.56 -35.15
N ASP A 207 -5.89 0.46 -35.91
CA ASP A 207 -5.06 -0.70 -35.54
C ASP A 207 -3.58 -0.35 -35.39
N ASP A 208 -3.07 0.58 -36.23
CA ASP A 208 -1.69 1.06 -36.19
C ASP A 208 -1.39 1.96 -34.95
N ASP A 209 -2.43 2.46 -34.29
CA ASP A 209 -2.29 3.24 -33.05
C ASP A 209 -2.14 2.33 -31.82
N ILE A 210 -2.45 1.06 -31.94
CA ILE A 210 -2.33 0.07 -30.87
C ILE A 210 -0.91 -0.52 -30.87
N ARG A 211 -0.10 -0.13 -29.87
CA ARG A 211 1.31 -0.48 -29.75
C ARG A 211 1.51 -1.85 -29.08
N LEU A 212 1.46 -2.92 -29.88
CA LEU A 212 1.63 -4.31 -29.40
C LEU A 212 3.06 -4.62 -28.91
N ASP A 213 4.04 -3.81 -29.29
CA ASP A 213 5.45 -3.94 -28.90
C ASP A 213 5.76 -3.47 -27.48
N THR A 214 4.83 -2.82 -26.80
CA THR A 214 5.05 -2.25 -25.46
C THR A 214 4.81 -3.21 -24.31
N ASN A 215 4.32 -4.41 -24.60
CA ASN A 215 3.85 -5.38 -23.60
C ASN A 215 4.91 -5.78 -22.55
N ALA A 216 6.19 -5.85 -22.93
CA ALA A 216 7.25 -6.26 -22.00
C ALA A 216 7.47 -5.27 -20.84
N ALA A 217 7.25 -3.96 -21.10
CA ALA A 217 7.40 -2.91 -20.10
C ALA A 217 6.16 -2.70 -19.22
N GLN A 218 5.00 -3.27 -19.59
CA GLN A 218 3.77 -3.12 -18.83
C GLN A 218 3.84 -3.77 -17.44
N ALA A 219 3.18 -3.16 -16.46
CA ALA A 219 2.97 -3.76 -15.15
C ALA A 219 2.01 -4.96 -15.28
N LYS A 220 2.38 -6.11 -14.75
CA LYS A 220 1.55 -7.33 -14.75
C LYS A 220 0.98 -7.56 -13.36
N PHE A 221 -0.23 -8.12 -13.27
CA PHE A 221 -0.83 -8.49 -11.98
C PHE A 221 0.11 -9.36 -11.13
N ALA A 222 0.79 -10.31 -11.75
CA ALA A 222 1.78 -11.16 -11.08
C ALA A 222 2.95 -10.39 -10.46
N ASP A 223 3.33 -9.25 -11.04
CA ASP A 223 4.41 -8.40 -10.53
C ASP A 223 4.02 -7.79 -9.18
N TRP A 224 2.75 -7.46 -9.00
CA TRP A 224 2.22 -6.84 -7.79
C TRP A 224 1.91 -7.85 -6.68
N GLY A 225 1.85 -9.15 -7.00
CA GLY A 225 1.75 -10.24 -6.03
C GLY A 225 0.45 -10.28 -5.23
N PHE A 226 -0.63 -9.72 -5.76
CA PHE A 226 -1.93 -9.71 -5.13
C PHE A 226 -2.87 -10.70 -5.84
N GLU A 227 -3.09 -11.86 -5.24
CA GLU A 227 -4.29 -12.62 -5.52
C GLU A 227 -5.35 -12.30 -4.46
N PRO A 228 -6.63 -12.14 -4.84
CA PRO A 228 -7.69 -11.98 -3.87
C PRO A 228 -7.68 -13.18 -2.93
N ARG A 229 -7.71 -12.94 -1.64
CA ARG A 229 -7.92 -14.01 -0.66
C ARG A 229 -9.30 -14.60 -0.92
N ARG A 230 -9.37 -15.89 -1.13
CA ARG A 230 -10.63 -16.61 -1.27
C ARG A 230 -11.44 -16.39 0.02
N GLY A 231 -12.53 -15.60 -0.07
CA GLY A 231 -13.36 -15.23 1.08
C GLY A 231 -13.15 -13.82 1.63
N ASP A 232 -12.22 -13.03 1.10
CA ASP A 232 -12.22 -11.58 1.34
C ASP A 232 -13.38 -10.96 0.52
N PRO A 233 -14.23 -10.13 1.14
CA PRO A 233 -15.35 -9.48 0.45
C PRO A 233 -14.90 -8.33 -0.47
N GLY A 234 -13.59 -8.11 -0.61
CA GLY A 234 -13.02 -7.05 -1.44
C GLY A 234 -12.85 -7.49 -2.89
N GLU A 235 -13.02 -6.55 -3.79
CA GLU A 235 -12.74 -6.76 -5.20
C GLU A 235 -11.26 -7.00 -5.47
N PRO A 236 -10.91 -7.78 -6.51
CA PRO A 236 -9.53 -7.98 -6.89
C PRO A 236 -8.91 -6.67 -7.36
N LEU A 237 -7.67 -6.42 -6.96
CA LEU A 237 -6.86 -5.33 -7.49
C LEU A 237 -6.80 -5.47 -9.02
N ILE A 238 -7.24 -4.44 -9.74
CA ILE A 238 -7.17 -4.41 -11.20
C ILE A 238 -5.80 -3.91 -11.60
N VAL A 239 -4.93 -4.81 -12.07
CA VAL A 239 -3.69 -4.47 -12.76
C VAL A 239 -3.68 -5.27 -14.06
N GLU A 240 -4.21 -4.69 -15.11
CA GLU A 240 -4.35 -5.36 -16.40
C GLU A 240 -3.18 -5.04 -17.32
N SER A 241 -2.65 -6.07 -17.95
CA SER A 241 -1.61 -5.97 -18.97
C SER A 241 -2.10 -6.53 -20.30
N PHE A 242 -1.71 -5.88 -21.37
CA PHE A 242 -2.24 -6.12 -22.71
C PHE A 242 -1.23 -6.86 -23.56
N ALA A 243 -1.21 -8.19 -23.39
CA ALA A 243 -0.29 -9.07 -24.09
C ALA A 243 -0.93 -9.69 -25.35
N GLY A 244 -0.17 -9.77 -26.44
CA GLY A 244 -0.56 -10.51 -27.63
C GLY A 244 -0.14 -9.85 -28.93
N THR A 245 -0.31 -10.60 -30.01
CA THR A 245 -0.04 -10.15 -31.40
C THR A 245 -1.32 -9.92 -32.19
N ASN A 246 -2.49 -10.17 -31.60
CA ASN A 246 -3.79 -9.98 -32.23
C ASN A 246 -4.43 -8.71 -31.69
N VAL A 247 -4.56 -7.69 -32.53
CA VAL A 247 -5.07 -6.37 -32.19
C VAL A 247 -6.51 -6.41 -31.65
N ASP A 248 -7.39 -7.23 -32.23
CA ASP A 248 -8.79 -7.33 -31.77
C ASP A 248 -8.89 -7.84 -30.33
N ARG A 249 -8.04 -8.82 -29.97
CA ARG A 249 -7.99 -9.34 -28.59
C ARG A 249 -7.46 -8.30 -27.61
N VAL A 250 -6.44 -7.54 -28.02
CA VAL A 250 -5.87 -6.48 -27.20
C VAL A 250 -6.87 -5.35 -27.00
N ARG A 251 -7.60 -4.96 -28.07
CA ARG A 251 -8.72 -4.00 -27.95
C ARG A 251 -9.78 -4.48 -26.97
N ALA A 252 -10.25 -5.71 -27.12
CA ALA A 252 -11.26 -6.28 -26.21
C ALA A 252 -10.78 -6.30 -24.75
N ALA A 253 -9.51 -6.62 -24.53
CA ALA A 253 -8.91 -6.59 -23.19
C ALA A 253 -8.82 -5.16 -22.64
N ALA A 254 -8.42 -4.17 -23.46
CA ALA A 254 -8.36 -2.77 -23.07
C ALA A 254 -9.76 -2.23 -22.70
N VAL A 255 -10.77 -2.52 -23.52
CA VAL A 255 -12.18 -2.16 -23.22
C VAL A 255 -12.65 -2.80 -21.92
N ALA A 256 -12.34 -4.09 -21.73
CA ALA A 256 -12.72 -4.80 -20.50
C ALA A 256 -12.06 -4.19 -19.26
N ALA A 257 -10.76 -3.82 -19.34
CA ALA A 257 -10.03 -3.19 -18.24
C ALA A 257 -10.60 -1.80 -17.91
N VAL A 258 -10.83 -0.97 -18.92
CA VAL A 258 -11.42 0.37 -18.73
C VAL A 258 -12.81 0.28 -18.10
N ARG A 259 -13.64 -0.67 -18.54
CA ARG A 259 -14.98 -0.91 -17.95
C ARG A 259 -14.88 -1.48 -16.54
N ALA A 260 -13.90 -2.33 -16.24
CA ALA A 260 -13.70 -2.87 -14.92
C ALA A 260 -13.32 -1.76 -13.91
N ILE A 261 -12.43 -0.84 -14.29
CA ILE A 261 -12.12 0.36 -13.49
C ILE A 261 -13.40 1.16 -13.24
N GLY A 262 -14.14 1.48 -14.30
CA GLY A 262 -15.40 2.21 -14.18
C GLY A 262 -16.44 1.50 -13.31
N ALA A 263 -16.54 0.17 -13.36
CA ALA A 263 -17.48 -0.60 -12.54
C ALA A 263 -17.08 -0.68 -11.06
N GLN A 264 -15.78 -0.67 -10.75
CA GLN A 264 -15.26 -0.61 -9.38
C GLN A 264 -15.49 0.77 -8.75
N GLY A 265 -15.22 1.85 -9.51
CA GLY A 265 -15.44 3.23 -9.09
C GLY A 265 -16.85 3.71 -9.49
N GLU A 266 -16.93 4.41 -10.59
CA GLU A 266 -18.00 5.33 -10.93
C GLU A 266 -18.68 5.08 -12.27
N GLY A 267 -18.52 3.88 -12.83
CA GLY A 267 -19.00 3.54 -14.17
C GLY A 267 -20.51 3.46 -14.28
N PHE A 268 -21.00 3.44 -15.52
CA PHE A 268 -22.39 3.18 -15.83
C PHE A 268 -22.76 1.69 -15.66
N ASP A 269 -21.79 0.80 -15.74
CA ASP A 269 -21.99 -0.62 -15.54
C ASP A 269 -22.00 -0.93 -14.03
N PRO A 270 -23.01 -1.69 -13.56
CA PRO A 270 -23.00 -2.10 -12.15
C PRO A 270 -21.83 -3.03 -11.87
N ALA A 271 -21.28 -2.93 -10.66
CA ALA A 271 -20.28 -3.87 -10.18
C ALA A 271 -20.78 -5.32 -10.34
N PRO A 272 -19.88 -6.29 -10.60
CA PRO A 272 -20.25 -7.69 -10.71
C PRO A 272 -20.99 -8.17 -9.47
N ALA A 273 -22.00 -9.03 -9.64
CA ALA A 273 -22.81 -9.52 -8.53
C ALA A 273 -21.93 -10.18 -7.44
N GLY A 274 -22.00 -9.69 -6.22
CA GLY A 274 -21.23 -10.16 -5.07
C GLY A 274 -19.92 -9.42 -4.80
N THR A 275 -19.66 -8.32 -5.51
CA THR A 275 -18.57 -7.38 -5.24
C THR A 275 -19.13 -6.05 -4.75
N GLU A 276 -18.41 -5.38 -3.85
CA GLU A 276 -18.78 -4.04 -3.34
C GLU A 276 -17.98 -2.99 -4.09
N SER A 277 -18.66 -2.02 -4.73
CA SER A 277 -18.04 -0.87 -5.37
C SER A 277 -17.39 0.08 -4.36
N HIS A 278 -16.53 0.99 -4.84
CA HIS A 278 -15.98 2.08 -4.01
C HIS A 278 -17.11 2.91 -3.40
N PHE A 279 -18.15 3.21 -4.18
CA PHE A 279 -19.33 3.90 -3.70
C PHE A 279 -19.98 3.21 -2.49
N GLU A 280 -20.27 1.92 -2.58
CA GLU A 280 -20.91 1.16 -1.49
C GLU A 280 -20.06 1.17 -0.24
N ARG A 281 -18.74 0.98 -0.38
CA ARG A 281 -17.79 1.01 0.73
C ARG A 281 -17.64 2.40 1.34
N PHE A 282 -17.55 3.48 0.55
CA PHE A 282 -17.54 4.84 1.09
C PHE A 282 -18.84 5.22 1.76
N PHE A 283 -19.97 4.76 1.23
CA PHE A 283 -21.27 4.98 1.84
C PHE A 283 -21.42 4.24 3.19
N ASP A 284 -20.86 3.02 3.30
CA ASP A 284 -20.79 2.30 4.57
C ASP A 284 -19.87 3.02 5.57
N ILE A 285 -18.67 3.47 5.12
CA ILE A 285 -17.76 4.27 5.96
C ILE A 285 -18.45 5.54 6.45
N TYR A 286 -19.18 6.26 5.59
CA TYR A 286 -19.93 7.46 5.97
C TYR A 286 -20.94 7.16 7.10
N LYS A 287 -21.71 6.09 6.97
CA LYS A 287 -22.69 5.68 8.00
C LYS A 287 -21.99 5.32 9.32
N ARG A 288 -20.89 4.59 9.30
CA ARG A 288 -20.10 4.24 10.49
C ARG A 288 -19.51 5.46 11.17
N VAL A 289 -18.87 6.35 10.41
CA VAL A 289 -18.26 7.58 10.94
C VAL A 289 -19.33 8.51 11.50
N SER A 290 -20.49 8.64 10.84
CA SER A 290 -21.63 9.41 11.34
C SER A 290 -22.15 8.89 12.68
N ALA A 291 -22.27 7.56 12.82
CA ALA A 291 -22.69 6.92 14.07
C ALA A 291 -21.68 7.16 15.20
N LEU A 292 -20.38 6.97 14.92
CA LEU A 292 -19.29 7.19 15.88
C LEU A 292 -19.26 8.65 16.35
N THR A 293 -19.33 9.60 15.42
CA THR A 293 -19.32 11.03 15.72
C THR A 293 -20.54 11.44 16.53
N SER A 294 -21.73 10.93 16.17
CA SER A 294 -22.97 11.18 16.92
C SER A 294 -22.93 10.62 18.35
N ALA A 295 -22.17 9.55 18.57
CA ALA A 295 -21.89 8.99 19.89
C ALA A 295 -20.78 9.74 20.67
N GLY A 296 -20.22 10.82 20.10
CA GLY A 296 -19.17 11.63 20.74
C GLY A 296 -17.77 11.04 20.62
N ALA A 297 -17.54 10.06 19.74
CA ALA A 297 -16.21 9.49 19.52
C ALA A 297 -15.29 10.46 18.77
N THR A 298 -14.02 10.48 19.15
CA THR A 298 -12.97 11.15 18.39
C THR A 298 -12.46 10.19 17.30
N VAL A 299 -12.82 10.46 16.07
CA VAL A 299 -12.53 9.57 14.92
C VAL A 299 -11.13 9.81 14.37
N THR A 300 -10.64 11.05 14.37
CA THR A 300 -9.40 11.43 13.70
C THR A 300 -8.45 12.21 14.61
N TRP A 301 -7.18 12.16 14.27
CA TRP A 301 -6.21 13.13 14.69
C TRP A 301 -6.56 14.51 14.11
N PRO A 302 -6.32 15.61 14.84
CA PRO A 302 -6.57 16.96 14.34
C PRO A 302 -5.45 17.41 13.39
N VAL A 303 -5.29 16.71 12.26
CA VAL A 303 -4.21 16.98 11.28
C VAL A 303 -4.54 18.18 10.39
N ALA A 304 -3.50 18.84 9.90
CA ALA A 304 -3.61 19.99 9.01
C ALA A 304 -4.29 19.63 7.69
N THR A 305 -5.00 20.57 7.10
CA THR A 305 -5.45 20.49 5.70
C THR A 305 -4.32 20.96 4.79
N ASN A 306 -4.06 20.23 3.69
CA ASN A 306 -3.00 20.50 2.74
C ASN A 306 -1.64 20.79 3.40
N PRO A 307 -1.14 19.88 4.27
CA PRO A 307 0.14 20.09 4.93
C PRO A 307 1.24 20.28 3.87
N ASN A 308 2.17 21.19 4.16
CA ASN A 308 3.26 21.48 3.25
C ASN A 308 4.53 21.92 4.00
N THR A 309 5.67 21.82 3.30
CA THR A 309 6.99 22.14 3.85
C THR A 309 7.53 23.48 3.34
N THR A 310 6.72 24.28 2.64
CA THR A 310 7.13 25.56 2.08
C THR A 310 7.62 26.52 3.17
N SER A 311 8.62 27.31 2.86
CA SER A 311 9.06 28.37 3.78
C SER A 311 8.10 29.55 3.70
N ALA A 312 7.91 30.22 4.84
CA ALA A 312 7.23 31.51 4.80
C ALA A 312 8.04 32.50 3.95
N PRO A 313 7.37 33.32 3.11
CA PRO A 313 8.08 34.32 2.34
C PRO A 313 8.71 35.35 3.30
N THR A 314 9.91 35.82 2.93
CA THR A 314 10.63 36.85 3.72
C THR A 314 9.99 38.22 3.59
N GLU A 315 9.26 38.45 2.48
CA GLU A 315 8.50 39.66 2.22
C GLU A 315 7.05 39.26 1.91
N PRO A 316 6.06 40.08 2.24
CA PRO A 316 4.67 39.79 1.88
C PRO A 316 4.59 39.64 0.35
N PRO A 317 3.76 38.70 -0.16
CA PRO A 317 3.60 38.51 -1.60
C PRO A 317 3.19 39.84 -2.25
N ALA A 318 3.72 40.07 -3.44
CA ALA A 318 3.32 41.22 -4.24
C ALA A 318 1.80 41.26 -4.40
N ALA A 319 1.24 42.41 -4.68
CA ALA A 319 -0.21 42.60 -4.86
C ALA A 319 -0.83 41.78 -6.01
N ASP A 320 -0.07 40.86 -6.60
CA ASP A 320 -0.58 39.87 -7.53
C ASP A 320 -1.53 38.91 -6.80
N MET A 321 -2.76 38.87 -7.26
CA MET A 321 -3.81 38.05 -6.67
C MET A 321 -3.48 36.55 -6.65
N VAL A 322 -2.69 36.07 -7.61
CA VAL A 322 -2.30 34.66 -7.70
C VAL A 322 -1.28 34.30 -6.62
N GLU A 323 -0.21 35.12 -6.45
CA GLU A 323 0.77 34.90 -5.40
C GLU A 323 0.18 35.03 -4.01
N ALA A 324 -0.72 36.00 -3.79
CA ALA A 324 -1.42 36.16 -2.53
C ALA A 324 -2.35 34.98 -2.22
N ALA A 325 -3.04 34.42 -3.22
CA ALA A 325 -3.90 33.26 -3.07
C ALA A 325 -3.09 31.98 -2.81
N LEU A 326 -1.93 31.80 -3.47
CA LEU A 326 -1.03 30.69 -3.24
C LEU A 326 -0.44 30.73 -1.83
N GLU A 327 -0.01 31.91 -1.36
CA GLU A 327 0.50 32.08 -0.01
C GLU A 327 -0.59 31.85 1.05
N ALA A 328 -1.79 32.38 0.85
CA ALA A 328 -2.90 32.17 1.75
C ALA A 328 -3.25 30.69 1.86
N HIS A 329 -3.18 29.95 0.75
CA HIS A 329 -3.36 28.50 0.74
C HIS A 329 -2.22 27.78 1.46
N ALA A 330 -0.96 28.11 1.16
CA ALA A 330 0.22 27.48 1.75
C ALA A 330 0.30 27.74 3.26
N SER A 331 -0.01 28.96 3.71
CA SER A 331 0.10 29.35 5.12
C SER A 331 -0.75 28.49 6.06
N THR A 332 -1.92 28.05 5.64
CA THR A 332 -2.82 27.23 6.48
C THR A 332 -2.28 25.85 6.79
N GLY A 333 -1.63 25.22 5.81
CA GLY A 333 -1.07 23.87 5.91
C GLY A 333 0.42 23.85 6.27
N ARG A 334 1.10 25.00 6.33
CA ARG A 334 2.55 25.07 6.55
C ARG A 334 2.96 24.44 7.87
N ILE A 335 3.90 23.50 7.82
CA ILE A 335 4.47 22.85 9.00
C ILE A 335 5.62 23.69 9.50
N ASN A 336 5.44 24.33 10.66
CA ASN A 336 6.41 25.26 11.27
C ASN A 336 7.24 24.57 12.37
N ASP A 337 6.73 23.53 13.03
CA ASP A 337 7.52 22.74 13.98
C ASP A 337 8.71 22.09 13.25
N GLN A 338 9.92 22.30 13.77
CA GLN A 338 11.15 21.87 13.11
C GLN A 338 11.24 20.35 12.97
N ARG A 339 10.83 19.60 14.00
CA ARG A 339 10.87 18.15 13.98
C ARG A 339 9.83 17.58 13.03
N ALA A 340 8.60 18.04 13.09
CA ALA A 340 7.55 17.63 12.18
C ALA A 340 7.92 17.95 10.73
N ARG A 341 8.54 19.11 10.49
CA ARG A 341 9.02 19.52 9.17
C ARG A 341 10.12 18.60 8.64
N ALA A 342 11.05 18.15 9.48
CA ALA A 342 12.07 17.18 9.10
C ALA A 342 11.44 15.81 8.69
N TRP A 343 10.46 15.34 9.46
CA TRP A 343 9.69 14.15 9.09
C TRP A 343 8.90 14.34 7.80
N ALA A 344 8.32 15.52 7.57
CA ALA A 344 7.60 15.86 6.35
C ALA A 344 8.54 15.88 5.12
N HIS A 345 9.73 16.43 5.24
CA HIS A 345 10.75 16.37 4.19
C HIS A 345 11.19 14.93 3.91
N LEU A 346 11.34 14.09 4.96
CA LEU A 346 11.65 12.68 4.78
C LEU A 346 10.52 11.98 4.00
N PHE A 347 9.26 12.27 4.35
CA PHE A 347 8.10 11.74 3.62
C PHE A 347 8.15 12.12 2.14
N ASN A 348 8.36 13.39 1.82
CA ASN A 348 8.41 13.88 0.43
C ASN A 348 9.56 13.25 -0.37
N LEU A 349 10.75 13.10 0.22
CA LEU A 349 11.87 12.41 -0.42
C LEU A 349 11.55 10.95 -0.74
N ARG A 350 10.90 10.23 0.19
CA ARG A 350 10.47 8.86 -0.01
C ARG A 350 9.36 8.73 -1.05
N TYR A 351 8.40 9.65 -1.02
CA TYR A 351 7.32 9.68 -1.99
C TYR A 351 7.87 9.92 -3.42
N ARG A 352 8.80 10.85 -3.56
CA ARG A 352 9.49 11.07 -4.83
C ARG A 352 10.28 9.84 -5.28
N LEU A 353 10.97 9.17 -4.36
CA LEU A 353 11.74 7.95 -4.66
C LEU A 353 10.82 6.83 -5.14
N LEU A 354 9.68 6.63 -4.47
CA LEU A 354 8.64 5.68 -4.89
C LEU A 354 8.18 5.93 -6.31
N LEU A 355 7.75 7.15 -6.62
CA LEU A 355 7.24 7.50 -7.96
C LEU A 355 8.32 7.40 -9.03
N GLY A 356 9.56 7.81 -8.71
CA GLY A 356 10.70 7.67 -9.61
C GLY A 356 11.02 6.20 -9.89
N GLN A 357 11.03 5.33 -8.89
CA GLN A 357 11.25 3.89 -9.06
C GLN A 357 10.12 3.23 -9.86
N LEU A 358 8.87 3.60 -9.59
CA LEU A 358 7.72 3.11 -10.36
C LEU A 358 7.79 3.54 -11.83
N SER A 359 8.07 4.83 -12.09
CA SER A 359 8.25 5.32 -13.45
C SER A 359 9.42 4.64 -14.18
N HIS A 360 10.49 4.34 -13.46
CA HIS A 360 11.64 3.62 -14.00
C HIS A 360 11.30 2.14 -14.29
N PHE A 361 10.60 1.48 -13.38
CA PHE A 361 10.11 0.11 -13.54
C PHE A 361 9.27 -0.05 -14.81
N LEU A 362 8.35 0.89 -15.07
CA LEU A 362 7.48 0.89 -16.25
C LEU A 362 8.21 1.22 -17.57
N ARG A 363 9.50 1.55 -17.55
CA ARG A 363 10.32 1.82 -18.73
C ARG A 363 11.26 0.67 -19.09
N LEU A 364 11.40 -0.32 -18.21
CA LEU A 364 12.25 -1.48 -18.44
C LEU A 364 11.41 -2.66 -18.95
N ASP A 365 11.90 -3.30 -19.98
CA ASP A 365 11.27 -4.45 -20.63
C ASP A 365 11.84 -5.81 -20.15
N HIS A 366 12.64 -5.79 -19.09
CA HIS A 366 13.26 -6.98 -18.53
C HIS A 366 12.25 -7.78 -17.69
N GLU A 367 12.39 -9.10 -17.69
CA GLU A 367 11.69 -9.93 -16.71
C GLU A 367 12.21 -9.60 -15.29
N LEU A 368 11.38 -9.87 -14.26
CA LEU A 368 11.74 -9.55 -12.87
C LEU A 368 12.90 -10.38 -12.34
N TYR A 369 13.10 -11.56 -12.93
CA TYR A 369 14.10 -12.55 -12.54
C TYR A 369 14.92 -12.97 -13.73
N SER A 370 16.20 -13.16 -13.51
CA SER A 370 17.10 -13.70 -14.52
C SER A 370 17.01 -15.23 -14.54
N ASP A 371 16.80 -15.79 -15.71
CA ASP A 371 16.82 -17.25 -15.91
C ASP A 371 18.23 -17.85 -15.82
N THR A 372 19.27 -17.01 -15.89
CA THR A 372 20.66 -17.42 -15.76
C THR A 372 21.18 -17.05 -14.38
N PRO A 373 21.57 -18.03 -13.55
CA PRO A 373 22.37 -17.76 -12.37
C PRO A 373 23.69 -17.11 -12.81
N GLY A 374 23.75 -15.82 -12.77
CA GLY A 374 24.93 -15.07 -13.15
C GLY A 374 25.39 -14.18 -11.99
N PRO A 375 26.65 -13.76 -11.96
CA PRO A 375 27.20 -12.96 -10.89
C PRO A 375 26.61 -11.54 -10.79
N GLN A 376 25.61 -11.19 -11.62
CA GLN A 376 25.26 -9.77 -11.78
C GLN A 376 24.14 -9.27 -10.88
N LEU A 377 23.10 -10.03 -10.61
CA LEU A 377 21.95 -9.56 -9.82
C LEU A 377 21.39 -10.64 -8.88
N GLY A 378 22.11 -11.72 -8.69
CA GLY A 378 21.54 -12.92 -8.12
C GLY A 378 20.51 -13.47 -9.08
N ASP A 379 19.31 -13.59 -8.59
CA ASP A 379 18.15 -14.01 -9.38
C ASP A 379 17.23 -12.83 -9.79
N ARG A 380 17.62 -11.58 -9.50
CA ARG A 380 16.83 -10.39 -9.79
C ARG A 380 17.47 -9.52 -10.87
N THR A 381 16.61 -9.00 -11.73
CA THR A 381 16.98 -7.96 -12.68
C THR A 381 16.92 -6.58 -12.01
N ASP A 382 17.44 -5.56 -12.67
CA ASP A 382 17.28 -4.16 -12.32
C ASP A 382 15.79 -3.77 -12.20
N ARG A 383 14.91 -4.27 -13.09
CA ARG A 383 13.46 -4.10 -12.99
C ARG A 383 12.88 -4.73 -11.73
N GLY A 384 13.33 -5.92 -11.37
CA GLY A 384 12.95 -6.59 -10.13
C GLY A 384 13.35 -5.81 -8.87
N LEU A 385 14.53 -5.18 -8.88
CA LEU A 385 14.99 -4.31 -7.80
C LEU A 385 14.12 -3.06 -7.65
N LEU A 386 13.73 -2.42 -8.75
CA LEU A 386 12.84 -1.27 -8.73
C LEU A 386 11.47 -1.59 -8.14
N LEU A 387 10.90 -2.73 -8.52
CA LEU A 387 9.62 -3.17 -7.97
C LEU A 387 9.69 -3.38 -6.45
N ILE A 388 10.76 -4.02 -5.97
CA ILE A 388 11.01 -4.20 -4.54
C ILE A 388 11.13 -2.87 -3.82
N GLY A 389 11.94 -1.96 -4.38
CA GLY A 389 12.11 -0.62 -3.83
C GLY A 389 10.78 0.13 -3.74
N THR A 390 9.94 0.04 -4.76
CA THR A 390 8.60 0.64 -4.79
C THR A 390 7.73 0.15 -3.62
N PHE A 391 7.65 -1.15 -3.39
CA PHE A 391 6.87 -1.69 -2.27
C PHE A 391 7.45 -1.34 -0.89
N ASP A 392 8.78 -1.32 -0.78
CA ASP A 392 9.42 -0.93 0.48
C ASP A 392 9.15 0.55 0.79
N GLU A 393 9.18 1.43 -0.21
CA GLU A 393 8.85 2.84 -0.01
C GLU A 393 7.38 3.04 0.40
N MET A 394 6.42 2.29 -0.15
CA MET A 394 5.02 2.35 0.29
C MET A 394 4.88 2.06 1.80
N ARG A 395 5.57 1.02 2.31
CA ARG A 395 5.55 0.66 3.73
C ARG A 395 6.20 1.72 4.61
N ARG A 396 7.31 2.29 4.15
CA ARG A 396 8.05 3.36 4.84
C ARG A 396 7.20 4.62 4.94
N LEU A 397 6.53 5.01 3.86
CA LEU A 397 5.62 6.15 3.83
C LEU A 397 4.48 6.01 4.84
N ALA A 398 3.87 4.83 4.94
CA ALA A 398 2.82 4.58 5.92
C ALA A 398 3.31 4.76 7.36
N LYS A 399 4.54 4.27 7.68
CA LYS A 399 5.14 4.47 9.02
C LYS A 399 5.47 5.94 9.29
N ILE A 400 6.04 6.65 8.31
CA ILE A 400 6.37 8.08 8.44
C ILE A 400 5.08 8.91 8.62
N ALA A 401 4.02 8.60 7.86
CA ALA A 401 2.71 9.23 8.02
C ALA A 401 2.16 9.04 9.44
N GLY A 402 2.25 7.81 9.97
CA GLY A 402 1.85 7.50 11.34
C GLY A 402 2.61 8.30 12.41
N LYS A 403 3.87 8.68 12.16
CA LYS A 403 4.61 9.61 13.04
C LYS A 403 4.12 11.05 12.88
N LEU A 404 3.96 11.51 11.63
CA LEU A 404 3.56 12.88 11.33
C LEU A 404 2.22 13.29 11.94
N VAL A 405 1.21 12.42 11.86
CA VAL A 405 -0.14 12.71 12.39
C VAL A 405 -0.16 12.87 13.92
N GLN A 406 0.92 12.50 14.61
CA GLN A 406 1.07 12.63 16.05
C GLN A 406 1.95 13.82 16.47
N LEU A 407 2.62 14.48 15.53
CA LEU A 407 3.50 15.62 15.81
C LEU A 407 2.73 16.93 15.68
N PRO A 408 3.06 17.95 16.49
CA PRO A 408 2.46 19.28 16.35
C PRO A 408 2.83 19.88 14.99
N LYS A 409 1.92 20.66 14.40
CA LYS A 409 2.20 21.40 13.16
C LYS A 409 3.05 22.64 13.41
N ASP A 410 2.85 23.30 14.55
CA ASP A 410 3.41 24.60 14.87
C ASP A 410 4.33 24.55 16.10
N ASP A 411 5.26 25.51 16.19
CA ASP A 411 6.06 25.80 17.37
C ASP A 411 5.82 27.29 17.79
N PRO A 412 5.27 27.57 18.98
CA PRO A 412 4.89 26.59 20.03
C PRO A 412 3.72 25.69 19.62
N PRO A 413 3.62 24.47 20.21
CA PRO A 413 2.59 23.50 19.84
C PRO A 413 1.17 24.06 19.98
N GLY A 414 0.39 23.95 18.89
CA GLY A 414 -1.04 24.23 18.85
C GLY A 414 -1.88 22.96 18.94
N ALA A 415 -3.19 23.10 18.71
CA ALA A 415 -4.13 21.97 18.68
C ALA A 415 -4.05 21.15 17.38
N VAL A 416 -3.45 21.70 16.32
CA VAL A 416 -3.35 21.09 15.00
C VAL A 416 -2.05 20.32 14.88
N HIS A 417 -2.14 19.08 14.43
CA HIS A 417 -1.01 18.22 14.14
C HIS A 417 -0.55 18.38 12.68
N ALA A 418 0.68 18.00 12.42
CA ALA A 418 1.18 17.85 11.07
C ALA A 418 0.44 16.71 10.34
N GLY A 419 0.73 16.51 9.06
CA GLY A 419 0.25 15.40 8.26
C GLY A 419 1.23 15.12 7.12
N PRO A 420 1.11 14.00 6.43
CA PRO A 420 1.96 13.67 5.29
C PRO A 420 1.65 14.62 4.12
N PRO A 421 2.66 15.39 3.64
CA PRO A 421 2.35 16.46 2.68
C PRO A 421 2.14 15.97 1.26
N PHE A 422 2.67 14.80 0.87
CA PHE A 422 2.59 14.29 -0.49
C PHE A 422 3.01 15.32 -1.56
N GLU A 423 3.97 16.20 -1.24
CA GLU A 423 4.44 17.20 -2.20
C GLU A 423 5.22 16.54 -3.31
N LEU A 424 4.86 16.89 -4.54
CA LEU A 424 5.58 16.46 -5.73
C LEU A 424 6.68 17.47 -6.08
N PRO A 425 7.79 17.01 -6.66
CA PRO A 425 8.72 17.91 -7.32
C PRO A 425 8.02 18.55 -8.51
N TYR A 426 8.61 19.61 -9.02
CA TYR A 426 8.10 20.35 -10.18
C TYR A 426 7.92 19.48 -11.44
N SER A 427 8.70 18.41 -11.56
CA SER A 427 8.59 17.41 -12.61
C SER A 427 9.07 16.05 -12.10
N LEU A 428 8.35 14.99 -12.46
CA LEU A 428 8.70 13.59 -12.23
C LEU A 428 9.45 12.95 -13.41
N ASN A 429 9.85 13.75 -14.40
CA ASN A 429 10.57 13.23 -15.55
C ASN A 429 11.88 12.58 -15.13
N LEU A 430 12.11 11.38 -15.64
CA LEU A 430 13.36 10.67 -15.47
C LEU A 430 14.37 11.10 -16.55
N PRO A 431 15.67 11.08 -16.23
CA PRO A 431 16.71 11.23 -17.25
C PRO A 431 16.60 10.16 -18.35
N ASP A 432 17.09 10.48 -19.55
CA ASP A 432 17.03 9.56 -20.69
C ASP A 432 17.97 8.34 -20.52
N GLY A 433 19.14 8.55 -19.92
CA GLY A 433 20.13 7.50 -19.75
C GLY A 433 19.89 6.62 -18.54
N GLU A 434 20.03 5.31 -18.69
CA GLU A 434 19.84 4.32 -17.62
C GLU A 434 20.75 4.58 -16.39
N PRO A 435 22.07 4.80 -16.54
CA PRO A 435 22.94 5.12 -15.41
C PRO A 435 22.52 6.41 -14.68
N GLN A 436 21.98 7.40 -15.41
CA GLN A 436 21.51 8.66 -14.82
C GLN A 436 20.22 8.48 -14.01
N ARG A 437 19.34 7.57 -14.40
CA ARG A 437 18.14 7.19 -13.63
C ARG A 437 18.53 6.58 -12.30
N TRP A 438 19.47 5.62 -12.32
CA TRP A 438 19.99 5.02 -11.10
C TRP A 438 20.70 6.02 -10.20
N ARG A 439 21.46 6.96 -10.79
CA ARG A 439 22.08 8.06 -10.04
C ARG A 439 21.05 8.92 -9.35
N MET A 440 19.94 9.23 -10.01
CA MET A 440 18.85 10.01 -9.40
C MET A 440 18.26 9.29 -8.18
N HIS A 441 18.01 7.99 -8.27
CA HIS A 441 17.55 7.21 -7.12
C HIS A 441 18.59 7.16 -5.99
N LEU A 442 19.86 6.98 -6.34
CA LEU A 442 20.96 7.00 -5.39
C LEU A 442 21.05 8.33 -4.64
N ASP A 443 20.97 9.45 -5.38
CA ASP A 443 21.07 10.79 -4.80
C ASP A 443 19.87 11.10 -3.89
N ALA A 444 18.66 10.69 -4.26
CA ALA A 444 17.47 10.81 -3.43
C ALA A 444 17.58 9.98 -2.14
N SER A 445 18.03 8.73 -2.24
CA SER A 445 18.27 7.86 -1.09
C SER A 445 19.34 8.44 -0.15
N ARG A 446 20.45 8.93 -0.71
CA ARG A 446 21.50 9.61 0.07
C ARG A 446 21.01 10.88 0.74
N ALA A 447 20.17 11.65 0.08
CA ALA A 447 19.57 12.84 0.67
C ALA A 447 18.69 12.47 1.86
N ALA A 448 17.90 11.40 1.76
CA ALA A 448 17.07 10.90 2.87
C ALA A 448 17.93 10.46 4.06
N VAL A 449 19.02 9.71 3.83
CA VAL A 449 19.94 9.30 4.90
C VAL A 449 20.62 10.50 5.57
N ARG A 450 21.06 11.50 4.78
CA ARG A 450 21.62 12.75 5.34
C ARG A 450 20.60 13.48 6.20
N LEU A 451 19.38 13.66 5.72
CA LEU A 451 18.32 14.32 6.46
C LEU A 451 18.05 13.62 7.81
N ILE A 452 18.00 12.28 7.82
CA ILE A 452 17.82 11.51 9.05
C ILE A 452 18.97 11.79 10.01
N ARG A 453 20.23 11.68 9.57
CA ARG A 453 21.41 11.88 10.41
C ARG A 453 21.56 13.30 10.92
N ASP A 454 21.23 14.30 10.11
CA ASP A 454 21.46 15.70 10.41
C ASP A 454 20.31 16.34 11.20
N GLN A 455 19.05 15.89 10.99
CA GLN A 455 17.87 16.55 11.53
C GLN A 455 17.01 15.64 12.43
N LEU A 456 16.98 14.34 12.19
CA LEU A 456 16.17 13.40 12.99
C LEU A 456 17.01 12.58 13.97
N GLN A 457 18.32 12.52 13.78
CA GLN A 457 19.31 11.91 14.68
C GLN A 457 18.86 10.52 15.17
N PRO A 458 19.08 9.45 14.39
CA PRO A 458 18.56 8.11 14.68
C PRO A 458 19.03 7.57 16.04
N ASP A 459 20.19 8.04 16.55
CA ASP A 459 20.70 7.69 17.87
C ASP A 459 20.00 8.44 19.03
N ASP A 460 19.12 9.40 18.72
CA ASP A 460 18.30 10.08 19.72
C ASP A 460 17.07 9.22 20.04
N VAL A 461 17.00 8.72 21.27
CA VAL A 461 15.89 7.90 21.77
C VAL A 461 14.52 8.56 21.55
N ALA A 462 14.42 9.88 21.61
CA ALA A 462 13.17 10.60 21.36
C ALA A 462 12.78 10.62 19.87
N ALA A 463 13.76 10.55 18.97
CA ALA A 463 13.53 10.53 17.53
C ALA A 463 13.31 9.10 17.00
N ASP A 464 13.98 8.09 17.57
CA ASP A 464 14.01 6.71 17.08
C ASP A 464 13.69 5.68 18.18
N ALA A 465 12.64 5.98 18.96
CA ALA A 465 12.26 5.13 20.11
C ALA A 465 11.91 3.68 19.72
N ASP A 466 11.53 3.44 18.46
CA ASP A 466 11.18 2.13 17.90
C ASP A 466 12.24 1.58 16.94
N GLY A 467 13.42 2.20 16.86
CA GLY A 467 14.51 1.76 15.97
C GLY A 467 14.23 1.95 14.47
N PHE A 468 13.13 2.60 14.10
CA PHE A 468 12.71 2.72 12.70
C PHE A 468 13.69 3.50 11.83
N LEU A 469 14.21 4.62 12.32
CA LEU A 469 15.18 5.45 11.58
C LEU A 469 16.52 4.74 11.41
N THR A 470 16.97 4.04 12.46
CA THR A 470 18.20 3.23 12.43
C THR A 470 18.09 2.10 11.39
N ASP A 471 16.97 1.35 11.38
CA ASP A 471 16.70 0.32 10.37
C ASP A 471 16.65 0.92 8.96
N LEU A 472 15.99 2.06 8.81
CA LEU A 472 15.86 2.75 7.54
C LEU A 472 17.24 3.18 6.97
N VAL A 473 18.11 3.78 7.79
CA VAL A 473 19.46 4.17 7.39
C VAL A 473 20.30 2.95 7.02
N SER A 474 20.20 1.87 7.78
CA SER A 474 20.95 0.62 7.50
C SER A 474 20.55 0.03 6.14
N ARG A 475 19.26 -0.13 5.90
CA ARG A 475 18.72 -0.67 4.64
C ARG A 475 19.08 0.21 3.45
N ASP A 476 18.92 1.53 3.58
CA ASP A 476 19.26 2.47 2.53
C ASP A 476 20.77 2.41 2.18
N THR A 477 21.62 2.35 3.19
CA THR A 477 23.08 2.27 2.98
C THR A 477 23.44 1.02 2.20
N HIS A 478 22.77 -0.11 2.48
CA HIS A 478 22.98 -1.35 1.72
C HIS A 478 22.51 -1.23 0.26
N VAL A 479 21.29 -0.70 0.04
CA VAL A 479 20.73 -0.52 -1.31
C VAL A 479 21.52 0.49 -2.14
N GLN A 480 22.10 1.52 -1.50
CA GLN A 480 22.93 2.53 -2.18
C GLN A 480 24.18 1.93 -2.83
N VAL A 481 24.74 0.85 -2.31
CA VAL A 481 25.88 0.16 -2.95
C VAL A 481 25.46 -0.39 -4.32
N VAL A 482 24.28 -1.02 -4.37
CA VAL A 482 23.72 -1.58 -5.61
C VAL A 482 23.40 -0.46 -6.60
N MET A 483 22.70 0.58 -6.14
CA MET A 483 22.35 1.73 -6.98
C MET A 483 23.59 2.45 -7.53
N GLN A 484 24.68 2.52 -6.76
CA GLN A 484 25.92 3.12 -7.20
C GLN A 484 26.56 2.34 -8.36
N SER A 485 26.58 1.02 -8.27
CA SER A 485 27.11 0.16 -9.33
C SER A 485 26.28 0.27 -10.61
N LEU A 486 24.96 0.25 -10.50
CA LEU A 486 24.06 0.46 -11.63
C LEU A 486 24.22 1.87 -12.25
N ALA A 487 24.44 2.89 -11.41
CA ALA A 487 24.70 4.26 -11.87
C ALA A 487 26.07 4.42 -12.56
N GLN A 488 26.98 3.49 -12.36
CA GLN A 488 28.28 3.42 -13.06
C GLN A 488 28.22 2.57 -14.34
N GLY A 489 27.15 1.82 -14.52
CA GLY A 489 27.00 0.87 -15.64
C GLY A 489 27.69 -0.48 -15.42
N ASP A 490 28.18 -0.74 -14.22
CA ASP A 490 28.94 -1.93 -13.89
C ASP A 490 28.07 -3.15 -13.48
N GLY A 491 26.73 -2.95 -13.43
CA GLY A 491 25.81 -3.93 -12.87
C GLY A 491 25.83 -3.94 -11.33
N VAL A 492 25.21 -4.95 -10.72
CA VAL A 492 25.19 -5.10 -9.25
C VAL A 492 26.47 -5.80 -8.81
N PRO A 493 27.22 -5.25 -7.83
CA PRO A 493 28.41 -5.90 -7.32
C PRO A 493 28.04 -7.27 -6.71
N PRO A 494 28.75 -8.35 -7.05
CA PRO A 494 28.49 -9.68 -6.50
C PRO A 494 28.48 -9.70 -4.96
N ASP A 495 29.41 -8.98 -4.35
CA ASP A 495 29.56 -8.93 -2.88
C ASP A 495 28.45 -8.15 -2.16
N SER A 496 27.58 -7.43 -2.88
CA SER A 496 26.47 -6.69 -2.30
C SER A 496 25.15 -7.47 -2.29
N LEU A 497 25.12 -8.63 -2.94
CA LEU A 497 23.94 -9.48 -2.98
C LEU A 497 23.83 -10.32 -1.71
N PRO A 498 22.61 -10.49 -1.17
CA PRO A 498 22.40 -11.45 -0.11
C PRO A 498 22.85 -12.85 -0.55
N THR A 499 23.63 -13.52 0.29
CA THR A 499 24.08 -14.89 0.10
C THR A 499 23.58 -15.77 1.25
N GLY A 500 23.78 -17.05 1.19
CA GLY A 500 23.52 -17.97 2.29
C GLY A 500 22.16 -17.79 2.96
N PHE A 501 22.15 -17.67 4.28
CA PHE A 501 20.93 -17.51 5.06
C PHE A 501 20.15 -16.23 4.70
N ALA A 502 20.83 -15.12 4.49
CA ALA A 502 20.21 -13.86 4.13
C ALA A 502 19.44 -13.96 2.79
N LYS A 503 19.99 -14.69 1.82
CA LYS A 503 19.31 -14.95 0.55
C LYS A 503 18.11 -15.90 0.71
N ALA A 504 18.26 -16.95 1.52
CA ALA A 504 17.15 -17.86 1.81
C ALA A 504 15.96 -17.11 2.47
N VAL A 505 16.22 -16.24 3.44
CA VAL A 505 15.20 -15.36 4.05
C VAL A 505 14.60 -14.42 3.02
N GLY A 506 15.42 -13.79 2.18
CA GLY A 506 14.94 -12.89 1.12
C GLY A 506 13.97 -13.57 0.15
N ILE A 507 14.22 -14.84 -0.21
CA ILE A 507 13.31 -15.65 -1.04
C ILE A 507 11.95 -15.85 -0.32
N LEU A 508 11.97 -16.14 0.98
CA LEU A 508 10.73 -16.32 1.75
C LEU A 508 9.96 -15.01 1.94
N GLU A 509 10.65 -13.92 2.22
CA GLU A 509 10.05 -12.59 2.33
C GLU A 509 9.39 -12.15 1.04
N GLU A 510 10.05 -12.42 -0.07
CA GLU A 510 9.53 -12.08 -1.38
C GLU A 510 8.33 -12.93 -1.76
N ALA A 511 8.38 -14.24 -1.49
CA ALA A 511 7.27 -15.15 -1.74
C ALA A 511 5.96 -14.69 -1.05
N VAL A 512 6.08 -13.94 0.04
CA VAL A 512 4.93 -13.46 0.83
C VAL A 512 4.78 -11.94 0.82
N ARG A 513 5.52 -11.26 -0.02
CA ARG A 513 5.56 -9.79 -0.07
C ARG A 513 4.15 -9.18 -0.06
N GLY A 514 3.98 -8.15 0.78
CA GLY A 514 2.72 -7.41 0.88
C GLY A 514 1.65 -8.09 1.72
N PHE A 515 1.92 -9.27 2.31
CA PHE A 515 0.95 -9.99 3.13
C PHE A 515 1.45 -10.23 4.54
N SER A 516 0.57 -10.00 5.48
CA SER A 516 0.72 -10.51 6.84
C SER A 516 0.41 -12.00 6.82
N ILE A 517 1.38 -12.85 7.18
CA ILE A 517 1.15 -14.27 7.29
C ILE A 517 0.64 -14.55 8.69
N GLY A 518 -0.60 -15.00 8.78
CA GLY A 518 -1.19 -15.46 10.02
C GLY A 518 -0.62 -16.79 10.52
N PRO A 519 -0.97 -17.19 11.77
CA PRO A 519 -0.62 -18.48 12.31
C PRO A 519 -1.04 -19.64 11.37
N PRO A 520 -0.29 -20.76 11.33
CA PRO A 520 0.86 -21.09 12.19
C PRO A 520 2.21 -20.58 11.69
N HIS A 521 2.27 -19.87 10.57
CA HIS A 521 3.53 -19.53 9.93
C HIS A 521 4.11 -18.20 10.43
N SER A 522 3.31 -17.16 10.66
CA SER A 522 3.64 -15.86 11.30
C SER A 522 5.02 -15.30 10.95
N ASN A 523 5.41 -15.26 9.68
CA ASN A 523 6.73 -14.82 9.23
C ASN A 523 7.87 -15.46 10.04
N PHE A 524 7.85 -16.78 10.19
CA PHE A 524 8.76 -17.55 11.05
C PHE A 524 10.26 -17.32 10.80
N TRP A 525 10.62 -16.61 9.75
CA TRP A 525 11.99 -16.24 9.40
C TRP A 525 12.35 -14.79 9.78
N ALA A 526 11.34 -13.91 9.96
CA ALA A 526 11.57 -12.48 10.14
C ALA A 526 12.31 -12.15 11.43
N GLY A 527 13.37 -11.35 11.33
CA GLY A 527 14.16 -10.90 12.48
C GLY A 527 14.92 -11.99 13.22
N ARG A 528 15.15 -13.17 12.60
CA ARG A 528 15.85 -14.29 13.22
C ARG A 528 17.28 -14.41 12.71
N THR A 529 18.18 -14.85 13.61
CA THR A 529 19.46 -15.38 13.19
C THR A 529 19.26 -16.75 12.52
N ARG A 530 20.26 -17.21 11.78
CA ARG A 530 20.23 -18.54 11.17
C ARG A 530 19.91 -19.65 12.19
N ASP A 531 20.53 -19.64 13.36
CA ASP A 531 20.32 -20.66 14.38
C ASP A 531 18.92 -20.58 15.00
N GLN A 532 18.39 -19.37 15.21
CA GLN A 532 17.02 -19.17 15.63
C GLN A 532 16.01 -19.66 14.58
N PHE A 533 16.28 -19.45 13.29
CA PHE A 533 15.48 -19.97 12.20
C PHE A 533 15.46 -21.49 12.16
N LEU A 534 16.60 -22.13 12.30
CA LEU A 534 16.71 -23.59 12.33
C LEU A 534 16.00 -24.20 13.56
N ALA A 535 15.96 -23.48 14.67
CA ALA A 535 15.28 -23.90 15.89
C ALA A 535 13.76 -23.73 15.86
N VAL A 536 13.21 -23.00 14.88
CA VAL A 536 11.76 -22.78 14.77
C VAL A 536 11.00 -24.09 14.57
N ARG A 537 9.80 -24.16 15.11
CA ARG A 537 8.83 -25.22 14.82
C ARG A 537 7.56 -24.60 14.23
N ILE A 538 7.19 -25.03 13.05
CA ILE A 538 5.94 -24.65 12.39
C ILE A 538 4.97 -25.82 12.56
N GLY A 539 4.09 -25.69 13.53
CA GLY A 539 3.43 -26.86 14.09
C GLY A 539 4.46 -27.74 14.81
N GLN A 540 4.57 -28.99 14.41
CA GLN A 540 5.57 -29.91 14.98
C GLN A 540 6.82 -30.08 14.10
N GLN A 541 6.91 -29.43 12.97
CA GLN A 541 7.99 -29.62 12.00
C GLN A 541 8.95 -28.43 11.96
N PRO A 542 10.28 -28.66 11.92
CA PRO A 542 11.23 -27.59 11.66
C PRO A 542 11.17 -27.20 10.18
N PRO A 543 11.64 -26.00 9.78
CA PRO A 543 11.80 -25.66 8.38
C PRO A 543 12.86 -26.53 7.69
N VAL A 544 13.94 -26.86 8.40
CA VAL A 544 15.03 -27.71 7.95
C VAL A 544 15.34 -28.73 9.05
N ASN A 545 15.56 -29.98 8.70
CA ASN A 545 15.86 -31.03 9.66
C ASN A 545 17.26 -30.85 10.28
N LEU A 546 17.39 -31.23 11.55
CA LEU A 546 18.66 -31.25 12.24
C LEU A 546 19.01 -32.69 12.63
N ASN A 547 20.27 -33.02 12.50
CA ASN A 547 20.85 -34.26 13.02
C ASN A 547 20.88 -34.27 14.56
N PRO A 548 21.04 -35.44 15.19
CA PRO A 548 21.12 -35.53 16.65
C PRO A 548 22.25 -34.72 17.30
N ASP A 549 23.29 -34.39 16.55
CA ASP A 549 24.42 -33.56 16.99
C ASP A 549 24.16 -32.06 16.83
N GLY A 550 22.98 -31.66 16.33
CA GLY A 550 22.58 -30.29 16.08
C GLY A 550 23.00 -29.70 14.73
N SER A 551 23.76 -30.44 13.92
CA SER A 551 24.09 -30.05 12.56
C SER A 551 22.86 -30.14 11.65
N VAL A 552 22.89 -29.39 10.53
CA VAL A 552 21.81 -29.44 9.51
C VAL A 552 21.89 -30.79 8.79
N ASP A 553 20.76 -31.45 8.60
CA ASP A 553 20.63 -32.58 7.69
C ASP A 553 20.82 -32.05 6.25
N PRO A 554 21.87 -32.44 5.55
CA PRO A 554 22.17 -31.90 4.23
C PRO A 554 21.26 -32.44 3.11
N ASP A 555 20.28 -33.29 3.44
CA ASP A 555 19.35 -33.81 2.44
C ASP A 555 18.18 -32.83 2.20
N PRO A 556 18.18 -32.08 1.09
CA PRO A 556 17.10 -31.17 0.80
C PRO A 556 15.77 -31.88 0.49
N ASP A 557 15.82 -33.17 0.09
CA ASP A 557 14.64 -33.99 -0.16
C ASP A 557 13.95 -34.42 1.15
N ALA A 558 14.64 -34.31 2.27
CA ALA A 558 14.05 -34.52 3.60
C ALA A 558 13.50 -33.21 4.23
N ALA A 559 13.85 -32.05 3.68
CA ALA A 559 13.54 -30.76 4.30
C ALA A 559 12.07 -30.33 4.14
N PRO A 560 11.32 -30.12 5.25
CA PRO A 560 9.91 -29.70 5.17
C PRO A 560 9.69 -28.38 4.43
N LEU A 561 10.62 -27.43 4.49
CA LEU A 561 10.57 -26.17 3.76
C LEU A 561 10.51 -26.41 2.24
N VAL A 562 11.40 -27.25 1.73
CA VAL A 562 11.45 -27.59 0.29
C VAL A 562 10.15 -28.24 -0.14
N HIS A 563 9.64 -29.24 0.60
CA HIS A 563 8.37 -29.88 0.30
C HIS A 563 7.20 -28.88 0.21
N ARG A 564 7.21 -27.86 1.06
CA ARG A 564 6.15 -26.82 1.06
C ARG A 564 6.29 -25.87 -0.13
N LEU A 565 7.51 -25.51 -0.50
CA LEU A 565 7.75 -24.64 -1.66
C LEU A 565 7.42 -25.37 -2.98
N GLU A 566 7.73 -26.65 -3.09
CA GLU A 566 7.44 -27.48 -4.26
C GLU A 566 5.99 -27.99 -4.29
N GLY A 567 5.30 -28.04 -3.15
CA GLY A 567 3.96 -28.60 -3.00
C GLY A 567 3.92 -30.15 -2.94
N GLN A 568 5.05 -30.81 -2.82
CA GLN A 568 5.15 -32.28 -2.73
C GLN A 568 6.47 -32.71 -2.07
N ALA A 569 6.42 -33.84 -1.40
CA ALA A 569 7.64 -34.58 -1.07
C ALA A 569 8.11 -35.40 -2.28
N PRO A 570 9.37 -35.83 -2.34
CA PRO A 570 9.86 -36.71 -3.41
C PRO A 570 8.99 -37.95 -3.59
N PRO A 571 8.72 -38.41 -4.81
CA PRO A 571 7.91 -39.60 -5.05
C PRO A 571 8.53 -40.87 -4.39
N PRO A 572 7.71 -41.72 -3.73
CA PRO A 572 6.24 -41.72 -3.66
C PRO A 572 5.61 -40.89 -2.55
N GLY A 573 6.24 -39.81 -2.11
CA GLY A 573 5.85 -39.00 -0.99
C GLY A 573 4.48 -38.31 -1.11
N PRO A 574 3.93 -37.84 0.02
CA PRO A 574 2.64 -37.15 0.04
C PRO A 574 2.70 -35.81 -0.66
N ARG A 575 1.57 -35.39 -1.24
CA ARG A 575 1.39 -34.03 -1.75
C ARG A 575 1.06 -33.09 -0.60
N PHE A 576 1.66 -31.91 -0.64
CA PHE A 576 1.39 -30.82 0.29
C PHE A 576 0.66 -29.68 -0.42
N ASN A 577 0.00 -28.82 0.36
CA ASN A 577 -0.39 -27.53 -0.18
C ASN A 577 0.88 -26.71 -0.44
N ARG A 578 1.11 -26.36 -1.72
CA ARG A 578 2.24 -25.52 -2.12
C ARG A 578 2.17 -24.17 -1.39
N MET A 579 3.30 -23.69 -0.90
CA MET A 579 3.43 -22.41 -0.22
C MET A 579 4.25 -21.43 -1.07
N PRO A 580 3.91 -20.16 -1.06
CA PRO A 580 2.78 -19.54 -0.37
C PRO A 580 1.44 -19.91 -1.03
N ARG A 581 0.44 -20.18 -0.19
CA ARG A 581 -0.90 -20.56 -0.65
C ARG A 581 -1.58 -19.37 -1.33
N PHE A 582 -2.27 -19.58 -2.47
CA PHE A 582 -2.97 -18.55 -3.25
C PHE A 582 -2.05 -17.44 -3.82
N ARG A 583 -0.81 -17.80 -4.17
CA ARG A 583 0.17 -16.93 -4.79
C ARG A 583 0.89 -17.64 -5.92
N PRO A 584 1.54 -16.89 -6.81
CA PRO A 584 2.47 -17.48 -7.75
C PRO A 584 3.45 -18.39 -7.01
N PRO A 585 3.73 -19.56 -7.55
CA PRO A 585 4.72 -20.45 -6.97
C PRO A 585 6.09 -19.79 -6.93
N VAL A 586 6.86 -20.09 -5.89
CA VAL A 586 8.28 -19.69 -5.86
C VAL A 586 8.96 -20.30 -7.10
N PRO A 587 9.69 -19.51 -7.90
CA PRO A 587 10.36 -20.00 -9.09
C PRO A 587 11.33 -21.15 -8.79
N ASP A 588 11.42 -22.12 -9.70
CA ASP A 588 12.22 -23.34 -9.50
C ASP A 588 13.71 -23.05 -9.25
N ALA A 589 14.26 -22.00 -9.90
CA ALA A 589 15.63 -21.55 -9.66
C ALA A 589 15.88 -21.11 -8.21
N ARG A 590 14.87 -20.52 -7.56
CA ARG A 590 14.94 -20.09 -6.16
C ARG A 590 14.76 -21.23 -5.20
N ILE A 591 13.88 -22.16 -5.53
CA ILE A 591 13.78 -23.43 -4.78
C ILE A 591 15.10 -24.18 -4.90
N GLY A 592 15.70 -24.19 -6.10
CA GLY A 592 17.04 -24.74 -6.35
C GLY A 592 18.11 -24.14 -5.44
N PHE A 593 18.09 -22.81 -5.25
CA PHE A 593 18.99 -22.16 -4.29
C PHE A 593 18.76 -22.64 -2.86
N VAL A 594 17.51 -22.71 -2.41
CA VAL A 594 17.18 -23.18 -1.04
C VAL A 594 17.64 -24.64 -0.85
N ARG A 595 17.46 -25.47 -1.86
CA ARG A 595 17.95 -26.86 -1.87
C ARG A 595 19.48 -26.93 -1.73
N GLN A 596 20.20 -26.15 -2.53
CA GLN A 596 21.65 -26.08 -2.48
C GLN A 596 22.14 -25.55 -1.13
N TRP A 597 21.53 -24.49 -0.62
CA TRP A 597 21.84 -23.90 0.69
C TRP A 597 21.71 -24.94 1.82
N ILE A 598 20.65 -25.78 1.78
CA ILE A 598 20.45 -26.87 2.75
C ILE A 598 21.52 -27.95 2.55
N ALA A 599 21.81 -28.36 1.30
CA ALA A 599 22.83 -29.37 0.98
C ALA A 599 24.23 -28.95 1.44
N GLU A 600 24.52 -27.68 1.48
CA GLU A 600 25.77 -27.09 2.01
C GLU A 600 25.78 -26.93 3.54
N GLY A 601 24.77 -27.44 4.25
CA GLY A 601 24.66 -27.36 5.70
C GLY A 601 24.03 -26.04 6.19
N ALA A 602 23.32 -25.35 5.32
CA ALA A 602 22.64 -24.07 5.58
C ALA A 602 23.61 -23.02 6.18
N PRO A 603 24.70 -22.65 5.47
CA PRO A 603 25.68 -21.73 5.99
C PRO A 603 25.08 -20.36 6.34
N ASP A 604 25.63 -19.76 7.41
CA ASP A 604 25.39 -18.38 7.80
C ASP A 604 26.57 -17.53 7.35
N ASP A 605 26.45 -16.93 6.18
CA ASP A 605 27.45 -16.04 5.61
C ASP A 605 27.08 -14.57 5.81
N SER A 606 26.22 -14.27 6.77
CA SER A 606 25.97 -12.90 7.21
C SER A 606 27.27 -12.28 7.72
N PRO A 607 27.68 -11.08 7.25
CA PRO A 607 28.85 -10.42 7.76
C PRO A 607 28.79 -10.29 9.28
N PRO A 608 29.91 -10.47 9.99
CA PRO A 608 29.96 -10.27 11.44
C PRO A 608 29.49 -8.83 11.75
N GLY A 609 28.35 -8.67 12.43
CA GLY A 609 27.77 -7.38 12.77
C GLY A 609 26.51 -7.00 12.00
N GLN A 610 26.09 -7.71 10.96
CA GLN A 610 24.71 -7.70 10.47
C GLN A 610 23.88 -8.76 11.19
N VAL A 611 23.76 -8.63 12.48
CA VAL A 611 22.64 -9.16 13.21
C VAL A 611 21.45 -8.41 12.62
N GLY A 612 20.53 -9.11 11.97
CA GLY A 612 19.24 -8.52 11.63
C GLY A 612 18.76 -7.85 12.90
N VAL A 613 18.36 -6.56 12.82
CA VAL A 613 17.96 -5.80 13.98
C VAL A 613 16.99 -6.68 14.76
N GLU A 614 17.45 -7.27 15.84
CA GLU A 614 16.56 -7.85 16.81
C GLU A 614 15.64 -6.69 17.18
N HIS A 615 14.38 -6.76 16.77
CA HIS A 615 13.37 -6.07 17.52
C HIS A 615 13.57 -6.62 18.92
N GLU A 616 14.06 -5.77 19.79
CA GLU A 616 14.33 -6.09 21.18
C GLU A 616 13.08 -6.81 21.69
N ARG A 617 13.19 -8.13 21.80
CA ARG A 617 12.11 -8.93 22.36
C ARG A 617 12.15 -8.65 23.82
N ASP A 618 11.03 -8.29 24.38
CA ASP A 618 10.90 -8.25 25.81
C ASP A 618 11.41 -9.58 26.37
N PRO A 619 12.28 -9.57 27.35
CA PRO A 619 12.77 -10.79 27.96
C PRO A 619 11.59 -11.65 28.42
N ALA A 620 11.73 -12.95 28.33
CA ALA A 620 10.70 -13.83 28.89
C ALA A 620 10.46 -13.44 30.36
N PRO A 621 9.19 -13.17 30.75
CA PRO A 621 8.91 -12.77 32.11
C PRO A 621 9.50 -13.78 33.12
N GLU A 622 10.24 -13.30 34.10
CA GLU A 622 10.69 -14.14 35.19
C GLU A 622 9.48 -14.64 35.97
N LEU A 623 9.39 -15.93 36.17
CA LEU A 623 8.38 -16.52 37.03
C LEU A 623 8.70 -16.13 38.48
N GLY A 624 7.85 -15.30 39.06
CA GLY A 624 7.89 -15.01 40.49
C GLY A 624 7.68 -16.25 41.36
N PRO A 625 7.72 -16.14 42.69
CA PRO A 625 7.39 -17.24 43.58
C PRO A 625 5.99 -17.80 43.24
N PRO A 626 5.74 -19.12 43.46
CA PRO A 626 4.48 -19.73 43.09
C PRO A 626 3.30 -18.94 43.70
N PRO A 627 2.32 -18.56 42.83
CA PRO A 627 1.25 -17.67 43.26
C PRO A 627 0.35 -18.36 44.29
N THR A 628 -0.19 -17.55 45.21
CA THR A 628 -1.22 -18.02 46.15
C THR A 628 -2.57 -17.99 45.48
N THR A 629 -3.30 -19.10 45.52
CA THR A 629 -4.66 -19.23 44.96
C THR A 629 -5.70 -18.37 45.68
N PRO A 630 -6.73 -17.87 44.99
CA PRO A 630 -7.01 -18.00 43.56
C PRO A 630 -6.21 -16.98 42.70
N LEU A 631 -5.81 -17.44 41.49
CA LEU A 631 -5.07 -16.60 40.54
C LEU A 631 -5.97 -15.55 39.89
N SER A 632 -5.45 -14.33 39.70
CA SER A 632 -6.14 -13.27 38.98
C SER A 632 -5.45 -12.90 37.68
N PHE A 633 -6.23 -12.38 36.74
CA PHE A 633 -5.68 -11.96 35.45
C PHE A 633 -4.68 -10.83 35.60
N GLU A 634 -5.04 -9.80 36.34
CA GLU A 634 -4.23 -8.58 36.44
C GLU A 634 -2.88 -8.82 37.14
N SER A 635 -2.85 -9.66 38.18
CA SER A 635 -1.61 -9.90 38.94
C SER A 635 -0.80 -11.09 38.45
N ASP A 636 -1.43 -12.13 37.91
CA ASP A 636 -0.75 -13.43 37.67
C ASP A 636 -0.67 -13.82 36.19
N ILE A 637 -1.60 -13.36 35.36
CA ILE A 637 -1.73 -13.83 33.97
C ILE A 637 -1.26 -12.82 32.97
N LYS A 638 -1.66 -11.55 33.11
CA LYS A 638 -1.32 -10.49 32.18
C LYS A 638 0.18 -10.36 31.95
N GLY A 639 0.98 -10.44 33.03
CA GLY A 639 2.42 -10.40 33.00
C GLY A 639 3.10 -11.61 32.36
N LEU A 640 2.38 -12.71 32.12
CA LEU A 640 2.91 -13.85 31.39
C LEU A 640 3.03 -13.59 29.87
N PHE A 641 2.26 -12.66 29.34
CA PHE A 641 2.30 -12.26 27.93
C PHE A 641 3.19 -11.02 27.74
N ARG A 642 4.21 -11.15 26.92
CA ARG A 642 5.09 -10.01 26.58
C ARG A 642 4.33 -8.97 25.78
N GLU A 643 4.67 -7.69 25.94
CA GLU A 643 4.15 -6.63 25.09
C GLU A 643 4.53 -6.90 23.63
N ASN A 644 5.80 -7.26 23.40
CA ASN A 644 6.34 -7.61 22.09
C ASN A 644 7.15 -8.93 22.17
N PRO A 645 6.82 -9.99 21.38
CA PRO A 645 5.85 -9.97 20.27
C PRO A 645 4.43 -10.45 20.63
N ASP A 646 4.17 -10.98 21.84
CA ASP A 646 2.95 -11.73 22.13
C ASP A 646 1.69 -10.89 21.92
N ARG A 647 1.58 -9.77 22.65
CA ARG A 647 0.44 -8.84 22.57
C ARG A 647 0.32 -8.20 21.20
N THR A 648 1.42 -7.62 20.70
CA THR A 648 1.43 -6.90 19.41
C THR A 648 1.06 -7.82 18.24
N SER A 649 1.52 -9.07 18.26
CA SER A 649 1.17 -10.05 17.24
C SER A 649 -0.30 -10.45 17.29
N MET A 650 -0.85 -10.67 18.51
CA MET A 650 -2.25 -11.07 18.65
C MET A 650 -3.21 -9.92 18.32
N LEU A 651 -2.86 -8.67 18.64
CA LEU A 651 -3.61 -7.49 18.19
C LEU A 651 -3.63 -7.38 16.67
N ALA A 652 -2.47 -7.60 16.02
CA ALA A 652 -2.34 -7.45 14.58
C ALA A 652 -3.00 -8.59 13.78
N ILE A 653 -2.97 -9.83 14.30
CA ILE A 653 -3.32 -11.04 13.55
C ILE A 653 -4.71 -11.56 13.92
N ALA A 654 -5.01 -11.62 15.21
CA ALA A 654 -6.21 -12.24 15.75
C ALA A 654 -7.20 -11.22 16.33
N GLN A 655 -6.87 -9.92 16.24
CA GLN A 655 -7.72 -8.80 16.65
C GLN A 655 -8.22 -8.88 18.09
N PHE A 656 -7.41 -9.43 19.00
CA PHE A 656 -7.68 -9.41 20.43
C PHE A 656 -6.43 -9.09 21.25
N ASP A 657 -6.63 -8.49 22.42
CA ASP A 657 -5.56 -7.99 23.28
C ASP A 657 -5.25 -8.97 24.40
N LEU A 658 -4.02 -9.54 24.41
CA LEU A 658 -3.54 -10.43 25.48
C LEU A 658 -3.38 -9.74 26.83
N HIS A 659 -3.37 -8.40 26.88
CA HIS A 659 -3.35 -7.63 28.13
C HIS A 659 -4.73 -7.11 28.55
N ARG A 660 -5.80 -7.56 27.89
CA ARG A 660 -7.18 -7.22 28.21
C ARG A 660 -7.92 -8.45 28.75
N TYR A 661 -8.42 -8.32 29.97
CA TYR A 661 -9.07 -9.42 30.68
C TYR A 661 -10.18 -10.10 29.88
N GLU A 662 -11.14 -9.35 29.35
CA GLU A 662 -12.29 -9.90 28.62
C GLU A 662 -11.83 -10.71 27.40
N ASP A 663 -10.85 -10.22 26.68
CA ASP A 663 -10.34 -10.86 25.47
C ASP A 663 -9.67 -12.21 25.78
N VAL A 664 -8.87 -12.26 26.86
CA VAL A 664 -8.19 -13.49 27.28
C VAL A 664 -9.16 -14.44 27.94
N ARG A 665 -10.08 -13.95 28.79
CA ARG A 665 -11.11 -14.77 29.43
C ARG A 665 -11.96 -15.53 28.41
N ASP A 666 -12.44 -14.84 27.38
CA ASP A 666 -13.36 -15.40 26.38
C ASP A 666 -12.66 -16.41 25.46
N ARG A 667 -11.34 -16.29 25.33
CA ARG A 667 -10.49 -17.15 24.48
C ARG A 667 -9.57 -18.08 25.27
N ALA A 668 -9.70 -18.12 26.60
CA ALA A 668 -8.74 -18.81 27.49
C ALA A 668 -8.51 -20.29 27.11
N THR A 669 -9.55 -21.02 26.73
CA THR A 669 -9.43 -22.43 26.32
C THR A 669 -8.66 -22.59 25.01
N ALA A 670 -8.90 -21.69 24.05
CA ALA A 670 -8.20 -21.70 22.77
C ALA A 670 -6.73 -21.28 22.94
N ILE A 671 -6.46 -20.29 23.78
CA ILE A 671 -5.11 -19.85 24.13
C ILE A 671 -4.35 -21.00 24.80
N LEU A 672 -4.94 -21.66 25.80
CA LEU A 672 -4.32 -22.79 26.49
C LEU A 672 -3.96 -23.92 25.51
N ALA A 673 -4.87 -24.28 24.61
CA ALA A 673 -4.59 -25.32 23.63
C ALA A 673 -3.38 -24.98 22.75
N ARG A 674 -3.23 -23.70 22.38
CA ARG A 674 -2.09 -23.22 21.59
C ARG A 674 -0.77 -23.13 22.37
N LEU A 675 -0.85 -22.86 23.67
CA LEU A 675 0.31 -22.91 24.56
C LEU A 675 0.77 -24.35 24.79
N GLU A 676 -0.18 -25.30 24.95
CA GLU A 676 0.09 -26.73 25.20
C GLU A 676 0.65 -27.44 23.96
N ASP A 677 0.16 -27.12 22.76
CA ASP A 677 0.68 -27.70 21.51
C ASP A 677 1.95 -26.99 21.02
N GLY A 678 2.40 -25.96 21.74
CA GLY A 678 3.62 -25.19 21.41
C GLY A 678 3.48 -24.33 20.16
N SER A 679 2.28 -24.13 19.61
CA SER A 679 2.02 -23.29 18.45
C SER A 679 1.96 -21.78 18.80
N MET A 680 1.94 -21.46 20.09
CA MET A 680 2.04 -20.10 20.62
C MET A 680 2.91 -20.07 21.90
N PRO A 681 3.69 -19.00 22.12
CA PRO A 681 4.07 -17.96 21.15
C PRO A 681 4.86 -18.51 19.98
N CYS A 682 4.82 -17.81 18.87
CA CYS A 682 5.46 -18.28 17.61
C CYS A 682 6.99 -18.31 17.64
N ASP A 683 7.61 -17.72 18.66
CA ASP A 683 9.07 -17.62 18.83
C ASP A 683 9.63 -18.59 19.88
N GLY A 684 8.80 -19.50 20.41
CA GLY A 684 9.21 -20.59 21.31
C GLY A 684 8.10 -20.99 22.25
N ALA A 685 7.94 -22.30 22.50
CA ALA A 685 6.98 -22.81 23.43
C ALA A 685 7.21 -22.28 24.85
N TRP A 686 6.16 -22.01 25.58
CA TRP A 686 6.26 -21.68 26.98
C TRP A 686 6.80 -22.85 27.80
N PRO A 687 7.59 -22.56 28.85
CA PRO A 687 7.94 -23.59 29.83
C PRO A 687 6.68 -24.22 30.45
N PRO A 688 6.72 -25.51 30.78
CA PRO A 688 5.56 -26.21 31.38
C PRO A 688 5.00 -25.54 32.64
N GLU A 689 5.85 -24.90 33.41
CA GLU A 689 5.51 -24.14 34.63
C GLU A 689 4.61 -22.94 34.29
N ARG A 690 4.94 -22.19 33.26
CA ARG A 690 4.13 -21.05 32.81
C ARG A 690 2.78 -21.48 32.29
N ILE A 691 2.73 -22.55 31.50
CA ILE A 691 1.47 -23.15 31.02
C ILE A 691 0.61 -23.63 32.22
N SER A 692 1.25 -24.17 33.25
CA SER A 692 0.57 -24.62 34.47
C SER A 692 -0.13 -23.48 35.21
N ILE A 693 0.49 -22.30 35.30
CA ILE A 693 -0.13 -21.09 35.90
C ILE A 693 -1.36 -20.67 35.10
N PHE A 694 -1.27 -20.61 33.78
CA PHE A 694 -2.40 -20.24 32.92
C PHE A 694 -3.55 -21.26 33.01
N ARG A 695 -3.24 -22.58 33.08
CA ARG A 695 -4.22 -23.65 33.26
C ARG A 695 -4.89 -23.53 34.62
N GLN A 696 -4.14 -23.22 35.68
CA GLN A 696 -4.67 -23.06 37.03
C GLN A 696 -5.64 -21.88 37.12
N TRP A 697 -5.30 -20.73 36.50
CA TRP A 697 -6.20 -19.59 36.42
C TRP A 697 -7.55 -19.92 35.74
N ILE A 698 -7.53 -20.76 34.70
CA ILE A 698 -8.75 -21.25 34.07
C ILE A 698 -9.56 -22.11 35.05
N ALA A 699 -8.88 -22.98 35.79
CA ALA A 699 -9.51 -23.86 36.80
C ALA A 699 -10.08 -23.06 37.99
N ASP A 700 -9.44 -21.98 38.39
CA ASP A 700 -9.87 -21.06 39.44
C ASP A 700 -11.04 -20.14 39.03
N GLY A 701 -11.57 -20.33 37.83
CA GLY A 701 -12.75 -19.62 37.34
C GLY A 701 -12.44 -18.33 36.60
N ARG A 702 -11.20 -18.14 36.12
CA ARG A 702 -10.77 -17.00 35.28
C ARG A 702 -11.04 -15.66 35.95
N GLN A 703 -10.56 -15.49 37.19
CA GLN A 703 -10.75 -14.26 37.97
C GLN A 703 -10.07 -13.05 37.26
N PRO A 704 -10.67 -11.83 37.33
CA PRO A 704 -10.13 -10.60 36.71
C PRO A 704 -8.83 -10.11 37.33
#